data_18ad9c834e074e0b2a12cdcc4fa8a129
#
_entry.id   18ad9c834e074e0b2a12cdcc4fa8a129
#
_cell.length_a   1.000
_cell.length_b   1.000
_cell.length_c   1.000
_cell.angle_alpha   90.00
_cell.angle_beta   90.00
_cell.angle_gamma   90.00
#
_symmetry.space_group_name_H-M   'P 1'
#
loop_
_entity.id
_entity.type
_entity.pdbx_description
1 polymer ?
#
loop_
_entity_poly.entity_id
_entity_poly.type
_entity_poly.pdbx_seq_one_letter_code
_entity_poly.pdbx_strand_id
1 'polypeptide(L)'
;MSEKNTILIADDKEVNRECLTRLLEDDYNILQASDGYEALEILDKEKEKVSAVVLDIIMPGLDGYGVLNEMAYRKMLPKIPVIVTSVDGDEQSELKALSLGASDFLGKPYNPIIVKKRLQNIIHLKETASLVNYLQMDTLTGVYSKETFSKKAKELLKRNKDVQYAVLYSDIENFQLLKDLFGEKTGDNLLVFMAKVLKHYVNNDEVCGRIENEHFVIIKKYDKLILHDQLANIVKTINDFPVNMNLRLRFGIYLTDGTKMSMHAMINRAILAVDTIRGRYGRYMAYYDKKIWEKQVYEQEILNCMEDAIDKEQFKVYFQPKYDLNSEKVAGAEALVRWVHPEKGFMNPAEFIPLFETNGFITELDKFVWDKTCEYIEEWKRKGYPVVPISVNVSRTDIYNPDFMDIIMGIIKKHGLEPENIHLEITETAYTENPQQIIEVVKKLKLLGFIIEMDDFGSGYSSLNMLNELPIDILKLDMGFVQGDLSTNSNNILSFIISLAKWMDYAVVAEGIETEEQIQMLRNMDCNFVQGYYFAKPLPPEEFEKHLIEHSILNNDMEGLEMNFSDATFRKSPGTMLIVDDLVLNRKILSASVSRYFKIVEKENGAEALEYIKDHADEIDVIMLDLVMPVMDGFTLMKQLKMENKYAHIPIIVTSQGGDKSIEKSFALGATDFVEKPYNPRIIMHRVQNVVMAYKNARSEAAATNEKNDSVS
;
A
#
# COMPACT_ATOMS: atom_id res chain seq x y z
N MET A 1 13.63 -13.86 -52.74
CA MET A 1 14.97 -13.97 -53.39
C MET A 1 15.92 -13.32 -52.41
N SER A 2 16.96 -14.03 -51.90
CA SER A 2 18.00 -13.41 -51.08
C SER A 2 18.73 -12.38 -51.92
N GLU A 3 18.91 -11.15 -51.40
CA GLU A 3 19.78 -10.16 -52.06
C GLU A 3 21.17 -10.76 -52.26
N LYS A 4 21.72 -10.65 -53.48
CA LYS A 4 23.08 -11.10 -53.75
C LYS A 4 24.07 -10.23 -52.95
N ASN A 5 25.07 -10.84 -52.34
CA ASN A 5 26.18 -10.13 -51.70
C ASN A 5 26.93 -9.26 -52.72
N THR A 6 27.43 -8.10 -52.31
CA THR A 6 28.14 -7.15 -53.17
C THR A 6 29.65 -7.24 -52.95
N ILE A 7 30.39 -7.41 -54.03
CA ILE A 7 31.87 -7.49 -54.04
C ILE A 7 32.43 -6.24 -54.72
N LEU A 8 33.35 -5.57 -54.08
CA LEU A 8 34.16 -4.51 -54.69
C LEU A 8 35.42 -5.12 -55.29
N ILE A 9 35.68 -4.91 -56.56
CA ILE A 9 36.91 -5.29 -57.29
C ILE A 9 37.72 -4.03 -57.61
N ALA A 10 38.91 -3.97 -57.04
CA ALA A 10 39.86 -2.86 -57.25
C ALA A 10 41.10 -3.38 -57.93
N ASP A 11 41.35 -3.03 -59.19
CA ASP A 11 42.52 -3.41 -59.97
C ASP A 11 42.72 -2.33 -61.08
N ASP A 12 43.94 -1.90 -61.35
CA ASP A 12 44.21 -0.85 -62.36
C ASP A 12 43.96 -1.31 -63.80
N LYS A 13 44.02 -2.63 -64.02
CA LYS A 13 43.84 -3.20 -65.38
C LYS A 13 42.39 -3.59 -65.59
N GLU A 14 41.75 -2.94 -66.56
CA GLU A 14 40.38 -3.22 -66.96
C GLU A 14 40.14 -4.69 -67.32
N VAL A 15 41.12 -5.35 -68.00
CA VAL A 15 41.06 -6.79 -68.30
C VAL A 15 40.91 -7.66 -67.05
N ASN A 16 41.60 -7.30 -65.96
CA ASN A 16 41.50 -8.04 -64.72
C ASN A 16 40.13 -7.82 -64.05
N ARG A 17 39.65 -6.57 -64.04
CA ARG A 17 38.32 -6.23 -63.47
C ARG A 17 37.23 -6.94 -64.25
N GLU A 18 37.26 -6.94 -65.60
CA GLU A 18 36.29 -7.67 -66.41
C GLU A 18 36.38 -9.18 -66.18
N CYS A 19 37.58 -9.75 -66.12
CA CYS A 19 37.76 -11.17 -65.85
C CYS A 19 37.11 -11.58 -64.53
N LEU A 20 37.40 -10.87 -63.44
CA LEU A 20 36.79 -11.13 -62.12
C LEU A 20 35.30 -10.88 -62.10
N THR A 21 34.83 -9.84 -62.84
CA THR A 21 33.39 -9.55 -62.95
C THR A 21 32.66 -10.71 -63.60
N ARG A 22 33.13 -11.19 -64.74
CA ARG A 22 32.48 -12.36 -65.47
C ARG A 22 32.52 -13.62 -64.61
N LEU A 23 33.54 -13.81 -63.76
CA LEU A 23 33.65 -14.95 -62.89
C LEU A 23 32.63 -14.90 -61.71
N LEU A 24 32.24 -13.69 -61.29
CA LEU A 24 31.50 -13.48 -60.05
C LEU A 24 30.05 -12.95 -60.22
N GLU A 25 29.69 -12.35 -61.39
CA GLU A 25 28.41 -11.66 -61.63
C GLU A 25 27.19 -12.60 -61.51
N ASP A 26 27.36 -13.90 -61.78
CA ASP A 26 26.28 -14.86 -61.58
C ASP A 26 25.89 -14.98 -60.10
N ASP A 27 26.87 -14.90 -59.20
CA ASP A 27 26.71 -15.17 -57.75
C ASP A 27 26.60 -13.87 -56.93
N TYR A 28 27.20 -12.75 -57.38
CA TYR A 28 27.39 -11.51 -56.64
C TYR A 28 27.01 -10.27 -57.45
N ASN A 29 26.67 -9.17 -56.73
CA ASN A 29 26.65 -7.84 -57.32
C ASN A 29 28.09 -7.29 -57.33
N ILE A 30 28.52 -6.68 -58.44
CA ILE A 30 29.91 -6.23 -58.60
C ILE A 30 29.98 -4.73 -58.63
N LEU A 31 30.85 -4.14 -57.84
CA LEU A 31 31.32 -2.78 -57.91
C LEU A 31 32.77 -2.81 -58.37
N GLN A 32 33.17 -1.85 -59.22
CA GLN A 32 34.54 -1.78 -59.76
C GLN A 32 35.20 -0.48 -59.38
N ALA A 33 36.50 -0.53 -59.12
CA ALA A 33 37.39 0.60 -58.88
C ALA A 33 38.66 0.42 -59.73
N SER A 34 39.13 1.48 -60.38
CA SER A 34 40.33 1.50 -61.23
C SER A 34 41.57 1.82 -60.48
N ASP A 35 41.51 2.34 -59.26
CA ASP A 35 42.60 2.65 -58.37
C ASP A 35 42.20 2.62 -56.88
N GLY A 36 43.15 2.83 -55.98
CA GLY A 36 42.94 2.76 -54.56
C GLY A 36 42.12 3.93 -54.01
N TYR A 37 42.14 5.10 -54.63
CA TYR A 37 41.31 6.23 -54.21
C TYR A 37 39.84 6.02 -54.52
N GLU A 38 39.54 5.55 -55.74
CA GLU A 38 38.17 5.19 -56.14
C GLU A 38 37.62 4.06 -55.28
N ALA A 39 38.46 3.06 -54.93
CA ALA A 39 38.06 1.98 -54.04
C ALA A 39 37.66 2.51 -52.67
N LEU A 40 38.41 3.43 -52.08
CA LEU A 40 38.06 4.03 -50.76
C LEU A 40 36.83 4.92 -50.86
N GLU A 41 36.62 5.65 -51.96
CA GLU A 41 35.42 6.46 -52.17
C GLU A 41 34.17 5.60 -52.23
N ILE A 42 34.21 4.47 -52.97
CA ILE A 42 33.11 3.51 -53.04
C ILE A 42 32.86 2.90 -51.66
N LEU A 43 33.91 2.53 -50.93
CA LEU A 43 33.77 1.96 -49.57
C LEU A 43 33.15 2.95 -48.58
N ASP A 44 33.42 4.24 -48.68
CA ASP A 44 32.81 5.25 -47.84
C ASP A 44 31.32 5.44 -48.14
N LYS A 45 30.95 5.39 -49.43
CA LYS A 45 29.56 5.57 -49.89
C LYS A 45 28.69 4.33 -49.67
N GLU A 46 29.24 3.12 -49.90
CA GLU A 46 28.48 1.86 -49.96
C GLU A 46 28.92 0.82 -48.91
N LYS A 47 29.60 1.26 -47.84
CA LYS A 47 30.20 0.36 -46.80
C LYS A 47 29.23 -0.65 -46.20
N GLU A 48 27.94 -0.31 -46.11
CA GLU A 48 26.93 -1.19 -45.52
C GLU A 48 26.48 -2.30 -46.49
N LYS A 49 26.75 -2.11 -47.80
CA LYS A 49 26.37 -3.08 -48.85
C LYS A 49 27.52 -3.99 -49.26
N VAL A 50 28.79 -3.50 -49.15
CA VAL A 50 29.97 -4.27 -49.54
C VAL A 50 30.24 -5.43 -48.58
N SER A 51 30.16 -6.65 -49.11
CA SER A 51 30.36 -7.90 -48.36
C SER A 51 31.82 -8.33 -48.31
N ALA A 52 32.60 -8.06 -49.38
CA ALA A 52 34.06 -8.31 -49.46
C ALA A 52 34.72 -7.44 -50.54
N VAL A 53 36.02 -7.27 -50.44
CA VAL A 53 36.86 -6.55 -51.42
C VAL A 53 37.85 -7.52 -52.05
N VAL A 54 38.00 -7.48 -53.37
CA VAL A 54 39.13 -8.10 -54.09
C VAL A 54 39.99 -6.94 -54.55
N LEU A 55 41.23 -6.88 -54.02
CA LEU A 55 42.11 -5.72 -54.09
C LEU A 55 43.47 -6.08 -54.72
N ASP A 56 43.79 -5.42 -55.82
CA ASP A 56 45.13 -5.57 -56.39
C ASP A 56 46.20 -4.80 -55.55
N ILE A 57 47.37 -5.38 -55.41
CA ILE A 57 48.48 -4.73 -54.70
C ILE A 57 49.06 -3.59 -55.53
N ILE A 58 49.22 -3.79 -56.82
CA ILE A 58 49.95 -2.86 -57.71
C ILE A 58 48.95 -2.00 -58.45
N MET A 59 48.68 -0.81 -57.95
CA MET A 59 47.83 0.19 -58.58
C MET A 59 48.51 1.57 -58.57
N PRO A 60 48.23 2.42 -59.58
CA PRO A 60 48.78 3.79 -59.63
C PRO A 60 48.18 4.67 -58.52
N GLY A 61 48.96 5.61 -58.02
CA GLY A 61 48.48 6.56 -57.01
C GLY A 61 48.50 5.96 -55.63
N LEU A 62 47.40 5.34 -55.19
CA LEU A 62 47.30 4.62 -53.93
C LEU A 62 47.32 3.11 -54.17
N ASP A 63 48.39 2.44 -53.76
CA ASP A 63 48.56 0.99 -53.91
C ASP A 63 47.64 0.18 -52.97
N GLY A 64 47.55 -1.13 -53.16
CA GLY A 64 46.69 -1.99 -52.32
C GLY A 64 47.08 -2.01 -50.85
N TYR A 65 48.37 -1.86 -50.54
CA TYR A 65 48.83 -1.75 -49.19
C TYR A 65 48.37 -0.43 -48.54
N GLY A 66 48.39 0.67 -49.28
CA GLY A 66 47.86 1.96 -48.85
C GLY A 66 46.34 1.90 -48.59
N VAL A 67 45.59 1.18 -49.44
CA VAL A 67 44.17 0.95 -49.22
C VAL A 67 43.92 0.13 -47.92
N LEU A 68 44.67 -0.93 -47.68
CA LEU A 68 44.57 -1.72 -46.45
C LEU A 68 44.86 -0.89 -45.19
N ASN A 69 45.92 -0.08 -45.22
CA ASN A 69 46.29 0.81 -44.11
C ASN A 69 45.16 1.82 -43.83
N GLU A 70 44.54 2.41 -44.86
CA GLU A 70 43.47 3.36 -44.71
C GLU A 70 42.19 2.69 -44.21
N MET A 71 41.86 1.48 -44.69
CA MET A 71 40.75 0.67 -44.18
C MET A 71 40.97 0.28 -42.70
N ALA A 72 42.20 -0.01 -42.30
CA ALA A 72 42.57 -0.27 -40.90
C ALA A 72 42.35 0.96 -40.02
N TYR A 73 42.87 2.12 -40.49
CA TYR A 73 42.70 3.41 -39.79
C TYR A 73 41.23 3.79 -39.63
N ARG A 74 40.40 3.59 -40.67
CA ARG A 74 38.94 3.82 -40.64
C ARG A 74 38.17 2.70 -39.94
N LYS A 75 38.80 1.69 -39.36
CA LYS A 75 38.21 0.51 -38.70
C LYS A 75 37.22 -0.27 -39.57
N MET A 76 37.53 -0.35 -40.89
CA MET A 76 36.72 -1.08 -41.86
C MET A 76 37.08 -2.56 -41.96
N LEU A 77 38.37 -2.93 -41.80
CA LEU A 77 38.87 -4.31 -41.95
C LEU A 77 38.13 -5.36 -41.12
N PRO A 78 37.78 -5.12 -39.85
CA PRO A 78 36.99 -6.10 -39.08
C PRO A 78 35.58 -6.33 -39.66
N LYS A 79 35.08 -5.36 -40.43
CA LYS A 79 33.71 -5.40 -40.99
C LYS A 79 33.65 -5.86 -42.46
N ILE A 80 34.67 -5.53 -43.24
CA ILE A 80 34.75 -5.81 -44.67
C ILE A 80 36.03 -6.60 -44.93
N PRO A 81 35.93 -7.92 -45.16
CA PRO A 81 37.08 -8.76 -45.49
C PRO A 81 37.68 -8.40 -46.83
N VAL A 82 39.00 -8.42 -46.91
CA VAL A 82 39.75 -8.08 -48.13
C VAL A 82 40.55 -9.30 -48.62
N ILE A 83 40.40 -9.69 -49.86
CA ILE A 83 41.27 -10.63 -50.57
C ILE A 83 42.21 -9.81 -51.45
N VAL A 84 43.49 -9.95 -51.19
CA VAL A 84 44.50 -9.24 -52.00
C VAL A 84 44.92 -10.09 -53.19
N THR A 85 45.18 -9.43 -54.34
CA THR A 85 45.64 -10.11 -55.58
C THR A 85 47.00 -9.58 -56.03
N SER A 86 47.87 -10.44 -56.55
CA SER A 86 49.16 -10.04 -57.08
C SER A 86 49.62 -10.99 -58.23
N VAL A 87 50.50 -10.47 -59.14
CA VAL A 87 51.12 -11.22 -60.26
C VAL A 87 52.29 -12.08 -59.75
N ASP A 88 53.00 -11.62 -58.77
CA ASP A 88 54.11 -12.36 -58.21
C ASP A 88 53.65 -13.20 -57.00
N GLY A 89 53.65 -14.50 -57.13
CA GLY A 89 53.43 -15.45 -56.02
C GLY A 89 54.59 -15.38 -55.00
N ASP A 90 55.07 -14.17 -54.69
CA ASP A 90 56.11 -13.94 -53.72
C ASP A 90 55.56 -14.04 -52.29
N GLU A 91 56.10 -14.97 -51.55
CA GLU A 91 55.74 -15.22 -50.18
C GLU A 91 55.86 -13.97 -49.27
N GLN A 92 56.75 -13.02 -49.63
CA GLN A 92 56.92 -11.76 -48.92
C GLN A 92 55.74 -10.79 -49.10
N SER A 93 55.20 -10.71 -50.30
CA SER A 93 54.03 -9.90 -50.63
C SER A 93 52.78 -10.42 -49.95
N GLU A 94 52.60 -11.73 -49.89
CA GLU A 94 51.50 -12.38 -49.17
C GLU A 94 51.58 -12.11 -47.66
N LEU A 95 52.75 -12.35 -47.07
CA LEU A 95 52.99 -12.08 -45.63
C LEU A 95 52.75 -10.61 -45.28
N LYS A 96 53.19 -9.66 -46.12
CA LYS A 96 52.97 -8.24 -45.91
C LYS A 96 51.46 -7.88 -45.97
N ALA A 97 50.72 -8.37 -46.94
CA ALA A 97 49.31 -8.12 -47.09
C ALA A 97 48.51 -8.66 -45.86
N LEU A 98 48.81 -9.88 -45.43
CA LEU A 98 48.20 -10.52 -44.28
C LEU A 98 48.55 -9.76 -42.97
N SER A 99 49.77 -9.26 -42.84
CA SER A 99 50.21 -8.45 -41.67
C SER A 99 49.48 -7.11 -41.58
N LEU A 100 49.03 -6.55 -42.70
CA LEU A 100 48.25 -5.32 -42.80
C LEU A 100 46.73 -5.56 -42.64
N GLY A 101 46.30 -6.81 -42.41
CA GLY A 101 44.93 -7.16 -42.12
C GLY A 101 44.11 -7.69 -43.31
N ALA A 102 44.74 -8.04 -44.42
CA ALA A 102 44.08 -8.78 -45.46
C ALA A 102 43.61 -10.13 -44.96
N SER A 103 42.40 -10.56 -45.37
CA SER A 103 41.79 -11.81 -44.94
C SER A 103 42.30 -13.02 -45.70
N ASP A 104 42.76 -12.83 -46.95
CA ASP A 104 43.29 -13.87 -47.79
C ASP A 104 44.08 -13.26 -48.98
N PHE A 105 44.73 -14.10 -49.77
CA PHE A 105 45.54 -13.72 -50.91
C PHE A 105 45.23 -14.58 -52.15
N LEU A 106 45.31 -14.02 -53.34
CA LEU A 106 45.07 -14.69 -54.64
C LEU A 106 46.19 -14.36 -55.62
N GLY A 107 46.87 -15.39 -56.12
CA GLY A 107 47.84 -15.23 -57.23
C GLY A 107 47.14 -15.11 -58.58
N LYS A 108 47.70 -14.26 -59.47
CA LYS A 108 47.35 -14.19 -60.89
C LYS A 108 48.21 -15.17 -61.68
N PRO A 109 47.71 -15.93 -62.71
CA PRO A 109 46.35 -15.84 -63.27
C PRO A 109 45.29 -16.48 -62.40
N TYR A 110 44.06 -15.93 -62.44
CA TYR A 110 42.95 -16.36 -61.64
C TYR A 110 42.46 -17.76 -61.98
N ASN A 111 42.36 -18.63 -60.98
CA ASN A 111 41.60 -19.89 -61.11
C ASN A 111 40.16 -19.66 -60.65
N PRO A 112 39.15 -19.82 -61.54
CA PRO A 112 37.75 -19.52 -61.23
C PRO A 112 37.24 -20.25 -60.01
N ILE A 113 37.60 -21.51 -59.84
CA ILE A 113 37.13 -22.35 -58.70
C ILE A 113 37.72 -21.84 -57.39
N ILE A 114 39.00 -21.48 -57.40
CA ILE A 114 39.72 -20.99 -56.20
C ILE A 114 39.15 -19.63 -55.79
N VAL A 115 38.97 -18.69 -56.71
CA VAL A 115 38.43 -17.36 -56.42
C VAL A 115 37.04 -17.46 -55.82
N LYS A 116 36.12 -18.19 -56.44
CA LYS A 116 34.76 -18.39 -55.89
C LYS A 116 34.82 -19.02 -54.51
N LYS A 117 35.63 -20.06 -54.33
CA LYS A 117 35.66 -20.79 -53.04
C LYS A 117 36.24 -19.95 -51.92
N ARG A 118 37.27 -19.15 -52.17
CA ARG A 118 37.86 -18.25 -51.16
C ARG A 118 36.91 -17.14 -50.77
N LEU A 119 36.23 -16.50 -51.70
CA LEU A 119 35.22 -15.49 -51.45
C LEU A 119 34.03 -16.06 -50.63
N GLN A 120 33.52 -17.23 -51.04
CA GLN A 120 32.48 -17.89 -50.26
C GLN A 120 32.88 -18.17 -48.83
N ASN A 121 34.11 -18.70 -48.62
CA ASN A 121 34.60 -19.03 -47.30
C ASN A 121 34.72 -17.77 -46.39
N ILE A 122 35.25 -16.69 -46.90
CA ILE A 122 35.46 -15.46 -46.16
C ILE A 122 34.16 -14.78 -45.81
N ILE A 123 33.21 -14.71 -46.75
CA ILE A 123 31.87 -14.17 -46.54
C ILE A 123 31.13 -15.03 -45.48
N HIS A 124 31.18 -16.35 -45.61
CA HIS A 124 30.54 -17.26 -44.63
C HIS A 124 31.15 -17.16 -43.22
N LEU A 125 32.48 -17.04 -43.10
CA LEU A 125 33.15 -16.80 -41.84
C LEU A 125 32.70 -15.48 -41.19
N LYS A 126 32.57 -14.41 -41.99
CA LYS A 126 32.06 -13.12 -41.53
C LYS A 126 30.61 -13.23 -41.05
N GLU A 127 29.76 -13.83 -41.86
CA GLU A 127 28.34 -14.04 -41.51
C GLU A 127 28.19 -14.86 -40.25
N THR A 128 28.97 -15.94 -40.13
CA THR A 128 28.98 -16.79 -38.90
C THR A 128 29.46 -16.00 -37.70
N ALA A 129 30.55 -15.22 -37.80
CA ALA A 129 31.05 -14.38 -36.74
C ALA A 129 30.02 -13.31 -36.32
N SER A 130 29.33 -12.71 -37.29
CA SER A 130 28.25 -11.75 -37.04
C SER A 130 27.04 -12.39 -36.32
N LEU A 131 26.64 -13.58 -36.76
CA LEU A 131 25.59 -14.39 -36.13
C LEU A 131 25.96 -14.77 -34.68
N VAL A 132 27.20 -15.21 -34.44
CA VAL A 132 27.68 -15.52 -33.10
C VAL A 132 27.66 -14.28 -32.19
N ASN A 133 28.09 -13.12 -32.68
CA ASN A 133 28.00 -11.87 -31.93
C ASN A 133 26.54 -11.46 -31.68
N TYR A 134 25.67 -11.59 -32.67
CA TYR A 134 24.24 -11.32 -32.52
C TYR A 134 23.59 -12.21 -31.45
N LEU A 135 23.91 -13.52 -31.45
CA LEU A 135 23.41 -14.48 -30.46
C LEU A 135 24.00 -14.25 -29.06
N GLN A 136 25.16 -13.61 -28.96
CA GLN A 136 25.79 -13.35 -27.68
C GLN A 136 25.37 -12.05 -27.01
N MET A 137 24.86 -11.10 -27.76
CA MET A 137 24.50 -9.77 -27.26
C MET A 137 22.98 -9.57 -27.25
N ASP A 138 22.51 -8.77 -26.30
CA ASP A 138 21.14 -8.22 -26.34
C ASP A 138 21.05 -7.22 -27.49
N THR A 139 20.10 -7.42 -28.38
CA THR A 139 19.98 -6.67 -29.63
C THR A 139 19.65 -5.20 -29.44
N LEU A 140 18.95 -4.85 -28.36
CA LEU A 140 18.58 -3.47 -28.06
C LEU A 140 19.75 -2.72 -27.40
N THR A 141 20.36 -3.32 -26.39
CA THR A 141 21.26 -2.63 -25.47
C THR A 141 22.74 -2.92 -25.73
N GLY A 142 23.04 -4.01 -26.46
CA GLY A 142 24.39 -4.42 -26.79
C GLY A 142 25.26 -4.81 -25.58
N VAL A 143 24.66 -5.17 -24.43
CA VAL A 143 25.30 -5.95 -23.37
C VAL A 143 25.13 -7.44 -23.63
N TYR A 144 25.73 -8.31 -22.83
CA TYR A 144 25.54 -9.76 -23.06
C TYR A 144 24.08 -10.17 -22.84
N SER A 145 23.62 -11.13 -23.69
CA SER A 145 22.35 -11.82 -23.48
C SER A 145 22.41 -12.64 -22.19
N LYS A 146 21.25 -13.03 -21.64
CA LYS A 146 21.09 -13.84 -20.41
C LYS A 146 21.99 -15.09 -20.43
N GLU A 147 21.97 -15.82 -21.55
CA GLU A 147 22.72 -17.06 -21.72
C GLU A 147 24.21 -16.80 -21.75
N THR A 148 24.64 -15.80 -22.50
CA THR A 148 26.06 -15.44 -22.63
C THR A 148 26.62 -14.87 -21.32
N PHE A 149 25.83 -14.01 -20.65
CA PHE A 149 26.19 -13.53 -19.32
C PHE A 149 26.44 -14.68 -18.36
N SER A 150 25.47 -15.63 -18.28
CA SER A 150 25.57 -16.77 -17.37
C SER A 150 26.80 -17.64 -17.66
N LYS A 151 27.13 -17.87 -18.94
CA LYS A 151 28.33 -18.60 -19.34
C LYS A 151 29.60 -17.88 -18.94
N LYS A 152 29.72 -16.60 -19.29
CA LYS A 152 30.94 -15.79 -19.00
C LYS A 152 31.14 -15.59 -17.50
N ALA A 153 30.07 -15.31 -16.76
CA ALA A 153 30.10 -15.18 -15.31
C ALA A 153 30.56 -16.50 -14.63
N LYS A 154 30.07 -17.64 -15.11
CA LYS A 154 30.52 -18.95 -14.61
C LYS A 154 31.99 -19.22 -14.90
N GLU A 155 32.48 -18.86 -16.09
CA GLU A 155 33.88 -18.95 -16.45
C GLU A 155 34.78 -18.05 -15.60
N LEU A 156 34.33 -16.80 -15.35
CA LEU A 156 35.01 -15.84 -14.51
C LEU A 156 35.19 -16.36 -13.08
N LEU A 157 34.10 -16.84 -12.46
CA LEU A 157 34.12 -17.40 -11.10
C LEU A 157 34.98 -18.66 -10.98
N LYS A 158 35.04 -19.49 -12.04
CA LYS A 158 35.89 -20.67 -12.06
C LYS A 158 37.40 -20.33 -12.11
N ARG A 159 37.77 -19.27 -12.84
CA ARG A 159 39.17 -18.82 -12.99
C ARG A 159 39.72 -18.15 -11.73
N ASN A 160 38.87 -17.46 -10.98
CA ASN A 160 39.28 -16.61 -9.85
C ASN A 160 38.59 -17.06 -8.55
N LYS A 161 38.92 -18.25 -8.07
CA LYS A 161 38.24 -18.87 -6.90
C LYS A 161 38.50 -18.13 -5.58
N ASP A 162 39.65 -17.42 -5.49
CA ASP A 162 40.06 -16.75 -4.28
C ASP A 162 39.60 -15.27 -4.22
N VAL A 163 38.85 -14.84 -5.23
CA VAL A 163 38.34 -13.45 -5.32
C VAL A 163 36.84 -13.46 -5.00
N GLN A 164 36.45 -12.61 -4.05
CA GLN A 164 35.03 -12.37 -3.78
C GLN A 164 34.46 -11.45 -4.85
N TYR A 165 33.34 -11.88 -5.41
CA TYR A 165 32.56 -11.12 -6.39
C TYR A 165 31.21 -10.69 -5.80
N ALA A 166 30.70 -9.55 -6.26
CA ALA A 166 29.33 -9.12 -6.07
C ALA A 166 28.53 -9.42 -7.33
N VAL A 167 27.45 -10.15 -7.20
CA VAL A 167 26.41 -10.32 -8.23
C VAL A 167 25.32 -9.28 -7.95
N LEU A 168 25.16 -8.33 -8.86
CA LEU A 168 24.23 -7.23 -8.77
C LEU A 168 23.06 -7.48 -9.71
N TYR A 169 21.88 -7.29 -9.22
CA TYR A 169 20.66 -7.27 -10.02
C TYR A 169 20.07 -5.86 -9.95
N SER A 170 19.70 -5.27 -11.08
CA SER A 170 19.12 -3.94 -11.13
C SER A 170 17.64 -4.00 -11.53
N ASP A 171 16.85 -3.15 -10.90
CA ASP A 171 15.41 -3.00 -11.11
C ASP A 171 15.05 -1.51 -11.20
N ILE A 172 14.25 -1.12 -12.18
CA ILE A 172 13.69 0.23 -12.32
C ILE A 172 12.23 0.17 -11.88
N GLU A 173 11.92 0.80 -10.75
CA GLU A 173 10.57 0.81 -10.22
C GLU A 173 9.60 1.53 -11.17
N ASN A 174 8.45 0.92 -11.44
CA ASN A 174 7.40 1.44 -12.33
C ASN A 174 7.84 1.64 -13.81
N PHE A 175 8.75 0.81 -14.31
CA PHE A 175 9.21 0.91 -15.70
C PHE A 175 8.08 0.75 -16.74
N GLN A 176 7.11 -0.13 -16.49
CA GLN A 176 5.95 -0.28 -17.36
C GLN A 176 5.11 1.01 -17.41
N LEU A 177 4.87 1.65 -16.26
CA LEU A 177 4.17 2.93 -16.21
C LEU A 177 4.91 4.03 -17.01
N LEU A 178 6.25 4.01 -16.99
CA LEU A 178 7.06 4.92 -17.80
C LEU A 178 6.78 4.71 -19.30
N LYS A 179 6.72 3.44 -19.75
CA LYS A 179 6.39 3.11 -21.16
C LYS A 179 4.99 3.54 -21.53
N ASP A 180 4.02 3.32 -20.63
CA ASP A 180 2.62 3.70 -20.86
C ASP A 180 2.45 5.23 -20.97
N LEU A 181 3.17 6.01 -20.15
CA LEU A 181 3.08 7.48 -20.14
C LEU A 181 3.92 8.15 -21.23
N PHE A 182 5.11 7.64 -21.53
CA PHE A 182 6.09 8.30 -22.43
C PHE A 182 6.38 7.53 -23.72
N GLY A 183 5.76 6.38 -23.92
CA GLY A 183 5.85 5.53 -25.09
C GLY A 183 7.01 4.53 -25.06
N GLU A 184 6.85 3.41 -25.78
CA GLU A 184 7.81 2.30 -25.89
C GLU A 184 9.21 2.77 -26.26
N LYS A 185 9.34 3.69 -27.22
CA LYS A 185 10.62 4.22 -27.69
C LYS A 185 11.40 4.94 -26.60
N THR A 186 10.71 5.61 -25.67
CA THR A 186 11.35 6.27 -24.50
C THR A 186 11.90 5.24 -23.53
N GLY A 187 11.12 4.17 -23.27
CA GLY A 187 11.59 3.04 -22.49
C GLY A 187 12.83 2.38 -23.08
N ASP A 188 12.83 2.10 -24.38
CA ASP A 188 13.97 1.53 -25.10
C ASP A 188 15.21 2.44 -25.03
N ASN A 189 15.03 3.75 -25.20
CA ASN A 189 16.12 4.73 -25.07
C ASN A 189 16.70 4.74 -23.65
N LEU A 190 15.87 4.64 -22.62
CA LEU A 190 16.33 4.52 -21.23
C LEU A 190 17.16 3.25 -21.02
N LEU A 191 16.73 2.11 -21.56
CA LEU A 191 17.47 0.86 -21.46
C LEU A 191 18.84 0.92 -22.16
N VAL A 192 18.87 1.53 -23.34
CA VAL A 192 20.14 1.77 -24.09
C VAL A 192 21.06 2.72 -23.31
N PHE A 193 20.49 3.78 -22.73
CA PHE A 193 21.23 4.71 -21.89
C PHE A 193 21.79 4.00 -20.64
N MET A 194 20.96 3.25 -19.93
CA MET A 194 21.37 2.47 -18.77
C MET A 194 22.48 1.48 -19.11
N ALA A 195 22.36 0.76 -20.21
CA ALA A 195 23.42 -0.17 -20.66
C ALA A 195 24.76 0.54 -20.90
N LYS A 196 24.75 1.74 -21.46
CA LYS A 196 25.97 2.54 -21.66
C LYS A 196 26.58 2.97 -20.33
N VAL A 197 25.76 3.43 -19.39
CA VAL A 197 26.20 3.80 -18.04
C VAL A 197 26.78 2.59 -17.33
N LEU A 198 26.11 1.46 -17.30
CA LEU A 198 26.58 0.25 -16.64
C LEU A 198 27.89 -0.27 -17.25
N LYS A 199 28.03 -0.28 -18.57
CA LYS A 199 29.27 -0.67 -19.26
C LYS A 199 30.47 0.20 -18.88
N HIS A 200 30.27 1.48 -18.60
CA HIS A 200 31.34 2.38 -18.17
C HIS A 200 31.97 1.94 -16.82
N TYR A 201 31.17 1.31 -15.95
CA TYR A 201 31.62 0.84 -14.63
C TYR A 201 32.03 -0.64 -14.61
N VAL A 202 32.11 -1.31 -15.75
CA VAL A 202 32.50 -2.72 -15.88
C VAL A 202 33.86 -2.84 -16.52
N ASN A 203 34.84 -3.49 -15.84
CA ASN A 203 36.19 -3.72 -16.30
C ASN A 203 36.27 -5.04 -17.11
N ASN A 204 37.47 -5.32 -17.68
CA ASN A 204 37.69 -6.53 -18.50
C ASN A 204 37.50 -7.84 -17.74
N ASP A 205 37.70 -7.85 -16.41
CA ASP A 205 37.46 -9.00 -15.51
C ASP A 205 36.10 -8.98 -14.84
N GLU A 206 35.16 -8.30 -15.43
CA GLU A 206 33.78 -8.16 -14.94
C GLU A 206 32.80 -8.41 -16.11
N VAL A 207 31.54 -8.71 -15.82
CA VAL A 207 30.56 -9.05 -16.84
C VAL A 207 29.25 -8.32 -16.56
N CYS A 208 28.68 -7.71 -17.62
CA CYS A 208 27.36 -7.09 -17.57
C CYS A 208 26.45 -7.73 -18.65
N GLY A 209 25.21 -8.05 -18.29
CA GLY A 209 24.23 -8.61 -19.18
C GLY A 209 22.83 -8.11 -18.86
N ARG A 210 21.93 -8.24 -19.84
CA ARG A 210 20.49 -8.03 -19.67
C ARG A 210 19.78 -9.36 -19.59
N ILE A 211 18.88 -9.54 -18.62
CA ILE A 211 18.17 -10.82 -18.45
C ILE A 211 16.84 -10.77 -19.19
N GLU A 212 16.02 -9.79 -18.88
CA GLU A 212 14.70 -9.56 -19.48
C GLU A 212 14.19 -8.16 -19.09
N ASN A 213 13.30 -7.61 -19.86
CA ASN A 213 12.65 -6.31 -19.63
C ASN A 213 13.67 -5.20 -19.25
N GLU A 214 13.54 -4.58 -18.09
CA GLU A 214 14.42 -3.54 -17.53
C GLU A 214 15.59 -4.08 -16.70
N HIS A 215 15.70 -5.39 -16.56
CA HIS A 215 16.60 -6.02 -15.61
C HIS A 215 17.99 -6.29 -16.17
N PHE A 216 18.99 -5.67 -15.55
CA PHE A 216 20.40 -5.95 -15.85
C PHE A 216 21.05 -6.68 -14.69
N VAL A 217 22.05 -7.50 -15.04
CA VAL A 217 22.88 -8.21 -14.06
C VAL A 217 24.34 -7.91 -14.33
N ILE A 218 25.06 -7.66 -13.25
CA ILE A 218 26.49 -7.35 -13.31
C ILE A 218 27.20 -8.27 -12.32
N ILE A 219 28.32 -8.83 -12.70
CA ILE A 219 29.25 -9.49 -11.79
C ILE A 219 30.53 -8.68 -11.72
N LYS A 220 30.86 -8.21 -10.51
CA LYS A 220 31.99 -7.32 -10.24
C LYS A 220 32.86 -7.86 -9.11
N LYS A 221 34.17 -7.57 -9.18
CA LYS A 221 35.03 -7.80 -8.04
C LYS A 221 34.57 -6.96 -6.85
N TYR A 222 34.39 -7.59 -5.69
CA TYR A 222 33.85 -6.92 -4.53
C TYR A 222 34.89 -6.07 -3.82
N ASP A 223 34.60 -4.79 -3.73
CA ASP A 223 35.21 -3.82 -2.82
C ASP A 223 34.05 -2.94 -2.31
N LYS A 224 33.84 -2.91 -1.01
CA LYS A 224 32.66 -2.26 -0.42
C LYS A 224 32.58 -0.76 -0.73
N LEU A 225 33.73 -0.04 -0.61
CA LEU A 225 33.73 1.42 -0.80
C LEU A 225 33.57 1.77 -2.27
N ILE A 226 34.32 1.11 -3.15
CA ILE A 226 34.27 1.34 -4.59
C ILE A 226 32.89 1.01 -5.12
N LEU A 227 32.29 -0.09 -4.68
CA LEU A 227 30.96 -0.50 -5.14
C LEU A 227 29.89 0.51 -4.73
N HIS A 228 29.90 0.97 -3.48
CA HIS A 228 28.94 1.97 -3.00
C HIS A 228 29.02 3.28 -3.80
N ASP A 229 30.23 3.81 -4.01
CA ASP A 229 30.44 5.04 -4.78
C ASP A 229 29.99 4.87 -6.24
N GLN A 230 30.30 3.73 -6.86
CA GLN A 230 29.88 3.45 -8.23
C GLN A 230 28.36 3.35 -8.36
N LEU A 231 27.69 2.64 -7.46
CA LEU A 231 26.24 2.52 -7.48
C LEU A 231 25.55 3.86 -7.24
N ALA A 232 26.04 4.67 -6.32
CA ALA A 232 25.53 6.02 -6.10
C ALA A 232 25.62 6.89 -7.35
N ASN A 233 26.78 6.85 -8.03
CA ASN A 233 27.00 7.59 -9.27
C ASN A 233 26.12 7.07 -10.42
N ILE A 234 25.94 5.75 -10.55
CA ILE A 234 25.04 5.15 -11.55
C ILE A 234 23.62 5.64 -11.34
N VAL A 235 23.10 5.56 -10.10
CA VAL A 235 21.74 6.01 -9.77
C VAL A 235 21.57 7.49 -10.10
N LYS A 236 22.53 8.34 -9.72
CA LYS A 236 22.52 9.76 -10.03
C LYS A 236 22.48 10.00 -11.55
N THR A 237 23.36 9.33 -12.30
CA THR A 237 23.44 9.49 -13.77
C THR A 237 22.15 9.02 -14.47
N ILE A 238 21.52 7.93 -13.99
CA ILE A 238 20.24 7.45 -14.56
C ILE A 238 19.11 8.42 -14.27
N ASN A 239 19.09 9.05 -13.10
CA ASN A 239 18.10 10.08 -12.77
C ASN A 239 18.24 11.36 -13.62
N ASP A 240 19.40 11.59 -14.24
CA ASP A 240 19.60 12.69 -15.20
C ASP A 240 19.04 12.38 -16.61
N PHE A 241 18.47 11.19 -16.84
CA PHE A 241 17.82 10.86 -18.10
C PHE A 241 16.62 11.81 -18.36
N PRO A 242 16.49 12.38 -19.60
CA PRO A 242 15.54 13.44 -19.88
C PRO A 242 14.09 12.93 -20.00
N VAL A 243 13.52 12.56 -18.87
CA VAL A 243 12.11 12.19 -18.71
C VAL A 243 11.53 12.91 -17.51
N ASN A 244 10.31 13.41 -17.62
CA ASN A 244 9.64 14.09 -16.51
C ASN A 244 8.99 13.08 -15.54
N MET A 245 9.83 12.18 -15.00
CA MET A 245 9.46 11.16 -14.03
C MET A 245 10.66 10.89 -13.12
N ASN A 246 10.42 10.71 -11.83
CA ASN A 246 11.48 10.34 -10.88
C ASN A 246 11.81 8.85 -11.04
N LEU A 247 12.96 8.56 -11.67
CA LEU A 247 13.41 7.20 -11.89
C LEU A 247 13.98 6.61 -10.60
N ARG A 248 13.48 5.46 -10.18
CA ARG A 248 13.94 4.77 -8.98
C ARG A 248 14.68 3.49 -9.36
N LEU A 249 15.97 3.64 -9.68
CA LEU A 249 16.85 2.51 -9.92
C LEU A 249 17.31 1.91 -8.59
N ARG A 250 17.19 0.59 -8.46
CA ARG A 250 17.58 -0.18 -7.28
C ARG A 250 18.49 -1.33 -7.62
N PHE A 251 19.35 -1.71 -6.66
CA PHE A 251 20.27 -2.82 -6.79
C PHE A 251 20.13 -3.81 -5.65
N GLY A 252 19.94 -5.09 -5.99
CA GLY A 252 20.13 -6.21 -5.06
C GLY A 252 21.51 -6.79 -5.25
N ILE A 253 22.18 -7.11 -4.15
CA ILE A 253 23.59 -7.52 -4.13
C ILE A 253 23.73 -8.86 -3.42
N TYR A 254 24.22 -9.87 -4.14
CA TYR A 254 24.67 -11.13 -3.55
C TYR A 254 26.20 -11.18 -3.58
N LEU A 255 26.82 -11.44 -2.44
CA LEU A 255 28.27 -11.64 -2.35
C LEU A 255 28.60 -13.13 -2.45
N THR A 256 29.51 -13.47 -3.36
CA THR A 256 29.95 -14.87 -3.51
C THR A 256 30.72 -15.33 -2.28
N ASP A 257 30.37 -16.50 -1.77
CA ASP A 257 30.90 -17.09 -0.53
C ASP A 257 31.74 -18.37 -0.78
N GLY A 258 32.12 -18.63 -2.03
CA GLY A 258 32.82 -19.83 -2.44
C GLY A 258 31.94 -21.10 -2.54
N THR A 259 30.66 -21.02 -2.27
CA THR A 259 29.74 -22.16 -2.42
C THR A 259 29.55 -22.52 -3.90
N LYS A 260 29.37 -23.82 -4.18
CA LYS A 260 29.07 -24.32 -5.55
C LYS A 260 27.60 -24.04 -5.91
N MET A 261 27.28 -22.78 -6.10
CA MET A 261 25.95 -22.35 -6.46
C MET A 261 25.84 -22.06 -7.96
N SER A 262 24.67 -22.27 -8.55
CA SER A 262 24.41 -21.89 -9.94
C SER A 262 24.30 -20.36 -10.07
N MET A 263 24.64 -19.81 -11.23
CA MET A 263 24.49 -18.36 -11.49
C MET A 263 23.04 -17.91 -11.32
N HIS A 264 22.08 -18.72 -11.75
CA HIS A 264 20.65 -18.46 -11.56
C HIS A 264 20.31 -18.30 -10.05
N ALA A 265 20.80 -19.19 -9.20
CA ALA A 265 20.54 -19.09 -7.76
C ALA A 265 21.19 -17.86 -7.12
N MET A 266 22.37 -17.43 -7.60
CA MET A 266 23.02 -16.19 -7.15
C MET A 266 22.23 -14.95 -7.56
N ILE A 267 21.71 -14.93 -8.79
CA ILE A 267 20.85 -13.85 -9.29
C ILE A 267 19.54 -13.80 -8.47
N ASN A 268 18.88 -14.94 -8.24
CA ASN A 268 17.67 -14.98 -7.42
C ASN A 268 17.90 -14.41 -6.01
N ARG A 269 19.07 -14.65 -5.41
CA ARG A 269 19.41 -14.03 -4.11
C ARG A 269 19.59 -12.52 -4.20
N ALA A 270 20.13 -12.02 -5.29
CA ALA A 270 20.20 -10.58 -5.53
C ALA A 270 18.79 -9.99 -5.75
N ILE A 271 17.88 -10.71 -6.43
CA ILE A 271 16.46 -10.32 -6.57
C ILE A 271 15.80 -10.23 -5.19
N LEU A 272 15.96 -11.25 -4.34
CA LEU A 272 15.42 -11.23 -2.98
C LEU A 272 15.93 -10.04 -2.16
N ALA A 273 17.17 -9.65 -2.35
CA ALA A 273 17.72 -8.47 -1.68
C ALA A 273 17.05 -7.18 -2.16
N VAL A 274 16.85 -7.00 -3.47
CA VAL A 274 16.21 -5.77 -3.99
C VAL A 274 14.75 -5.66 -3.55
N ASP A 275 14.03 -6.76 -3.44
CA ASP A 275 12.63 -6.79 -3.00
C ASP A 275 12.47 -6.26 -1.57
N THR A 276 13.47 -6.40 -0.69
CA THR A 276 13.41 -5.86 0.68
C THR A 276 13.37 -4.34 0.74
N ILE A 277 13.78 -3.66 -0.33
CA ILE A 277 13.83 -2.18 -0.40
C ILE A 277 12.83 -1.60 -1.40
N ARG A 278 12.06 -2.44 -2.10
CA ARG A 278 11.01 -1.97 -3.02
C ARG A 278 9.98 -1.14 -2.26
N GLY A 279 9.56 0.01 -2.81
CA GLY A 279 8.67 0.97 -2.13
C GLY A 279 9.34 1.87 -1.08
N ARG A 280 10.56 1.60 -0.60
CA ARG A 280 11.23 2.38 0.45
C ARG A 280 11.97 3.58 -0.14
N TYR A 281 11.62 4.78 0.31
CA TYR A 281 12.28 6.02 -0.11
C TYR A 281 13.74 6.09 0.35
N GLY A 282 14.62 6.62 -0.52
CA GLY A 282 16.04 6.86 -0.20
C GLY A 282 16.94 5.61 -0.17
N ARG A 283 16.38 4.40 -0.37
CA ARG A 283 17.19 3.18 -0.45
C ARG A 283 17.29 2.69 -1.89
N TYR A 284 18.51 2.66 -2.42
CA TYR A 284 18.81 2.22 -3.80
C TYR A 284 19.64 0.93 -3.88
N MET A 285 20.07 0.37 -2.75
CA MET A 285 20.77 -0.92 -2.72
C MET A 285 20.48 -1.72 -1.45
N ALA A 286 20.47 -3.03 -1.58
CA ALA A 286 20.38 -3.98 -0.47
C ALA A 286 21.31 -5.17 -0.70
N TYR A 287 21.88 -5.66 0.38
CA TYR A 287 22.66 -6.90 0.37
C TYR A 287 21.76 -8.08 0.74
N TYR A 288 21.97 -9.20 0.06
CA TYR A 288 21.34 -10.45 0.44
C TYR A 288 21.88 -10.91 1.80
N ASP A 289 20.96 -11.20 2.70
CA ASP A 289 21.20 -11.92 3.95
C ASP A 289 20.47 -13.26 3.89
N LYS A 290 21.11 -14.32 4.41
CA LYS A 290 20.50 -15.66 4.48
C LYS A 290 19.14 -15.64 5.19
N LYS A 291 18.96 -14.76 6.15
CA LYS A 291 17.68 -14.54 6.86
C LYS A 291 16.53 -14.17 5.91
N ILE A 292 16.80 -13.46 4.80
CA ILE A 292 15.79 -13.12 3.79
C ILE A 292 15.23 -14.38 3.15
N TRP A 293 16.12 -15.29 2.78
CA TRP A 293 15.74 -16.59 2.22
C TRP A 293 15.00 -17.45 3.25
N GLU A 294 15.52 -17.57 4.47
CA GLU A 294 14.92 -18.34 5.54
C GLU A 294 13.50 -17.83 5.85
N LYS A 295 13.32 -16.50 5.88
CA LYS A 295 12.00 -15.88 6.04
C LYS A 295 11.07 -16.24 4.89
N GLN A 296 11.52 -16.16 3.63
CA GLN A 296 10.69 -16.49 2.47
C GLN A 296 10.26 -17.98 2.45
N VAL A 297 11.19 -18.88 2.80
CA VAL A 297 10.87 -20.32 2.91
C VAL A 297 9.82 -20.53 4.01
N TYR A 298 10.00 -19.88 5.16
CA TYR A 298 9.06 -19.93 6.28
C TYR A 298 7.67 -19.41 5.90
N GLU A 299 7.60 -18.25 5.23
CA GLU A 299 6.35 -17.69 4.72
C GLU A 299 5.65 -18.63 3.72
N GLN A 300 6.43 -19.26 2.82
CA GLN A 300 5.87 -20.22 1.87
C GLN A 300 5.38 -21.50 2.53
N GLU A 301 6.05 -21.98 3.59
CA GLU A 301 5.56 -23.12 4.39
C GLU A 301 4.22 -22.79 5.04
N ILE A 302 4.05 -21.58 5.59
CA ILE A 302 2.79 -21.10 6.16
C ILE A 302 1.68 -21.11 5.10
N LEU A 303 1.95 -20.53 3.92
CA LEU A 303 0.97 -20.48 2.83
C LEU A 303 0.56 -21.86 2.31
N ASN A 304 1.49 -22.82 2.29
CA ASN A 304 1.21 -24.17 1.81
C ASN A 304 0.30 -24.99 2.74
N CYS A 305 0.17 -24.62 4.01
CA CYS A 305 -0.64 -25.36 4.99
C CYS A 305 -1.88 -24.59 5.49
N MET A 306 -2.16 -23.38 4.99
CA MET A 306 -3.23 -22.53 5.49
C MET A 306 -4.63 -23.13 5.33
N GLU A 307 -4.96 -23.71 4.17
CA GLU A 307 -6.26 -24.36 3.92
C GLU A 307 -6.45 -25.58 4.81
N ASP A 308 -5.46 -26.46 4.83
CA ASP A 308 -5.42 -27.64 5.70
C ASP A 308 -5.57 -27.27 7.19
N ALA A 309 -5.10 -26.11 7.59
CA ALA A 309 -5.13 -25.67 8.98
C ALA A 309 -6.56 -25.30 9.44
N ILE A 310 -7.42 -24.79 8.55
CA ILE A 310 -8.84 -24.60 8.83
C ILE A 310 -9.54 -25.96 8.95
N ASP A 311 -9.36 -26.83 7.96
CA ASP A 311 -10.02 -28.14 7.91
C ASP A 311 -9.67 -29.03 9.10
N LYS A 312 -8.43 -28.91 9.59
CA LYS A 312 -7.93 -29.66 10.75
C LYS A 312 -8.11 -28.95 12.09
N GLU A 313 -8.86 -27.87 12.11
CA GLU A 313 -9.14 -27.04 13.29
C GLU A 313 -7.86 -26.62 14.07
N GLN A 314 -6.78 -26.29 13.35
CA GLN A 314 -5.55 -25.80 13.98
C GLN A 314 -5.66 -24.35 14.44
N PHE A 315 -6.56 -23.57 13.84
CA PHE A 315 -6.91 -22.26 14.33
C PHE A 315 -7.85 -22.37 15.52
N LYS A 316 -7.55 -21.60 16.56
CA LYS A 316 -8.34 -21.53 17.80
C LYS A 316 -8.72 -20.08 18.05
N VAL A 317 -9.91 -19.87 18.59
CA VAL A 317 -10.36 -18.53 19.03
C VAL A 317 -10.08 -18.41 20.51
N TYR A 318 -9.38 -17.35 20.90
CA TYR A 318 -9.14 -16.93 22.28
C TYR A 318 -9.93 -15.67 22.53
N PHE A 319 -10.30 -15.43 23.78
CA PHE A 319 -11.08 -14.26 24.16
C PHE A 319 -10.29 -13.40 25.14
N GLN A 320 -10.11 -12.12 24.81
CA GLN A 320 -9.52 -11.17 25.75
C GLN A 320 -10.60 -10.30 26.37
N PRO A 321 -10.82 -10.34 27.69
CA PRO A 321 -11.88 -9.59 28.33
C PRO A 321 -11.67 -8.08 28.23
N LYS A 322 -12.75 -7.36 28.00
CA LYS A 322 -12.88 -5.90 28.14
C LYS A 322 -13.59 -5.61 29.44
N TYR A 323 -13.03 -4.75 30.27
CA TYR A 323 -13.57 -4.41 31.59
C TYR A 323 -14.18 -3.02 31.60
N ASP A 324 -15.31 -2.88 32.24
CA ASP A 324 -15.85 -1.57 32.60
C ASP A 324 -14.98 -1.00 33.75
N LEU A 325 -14.43 0.19 33.52
CA LEU A 325 -13.44 0.80 34.42
C LEU A 325 -14.02 1.21 35.78
N ASN A 326 -15.33 1.44 35.85
CA ASN A 326 -16.00 1.85 37.10
C ASN A 326 -16.41 0.66 37.97
N SER A 327 -16.98 -0.37 37.32
CA SER A 327 -17.44 -1.57 38.05
C SER A 327 -16.38 -2.66 38.19
N GLU A 328 -15.31 -2.58 37.41
CA GLU A 328 -14.25 -3.61 37.27
C GLU A 328 -14.81 -4.98 36.87
N LYS A 329 -15.97 -5.00 36.18
CA LYS A 329 -16.63 -6.21 35.69
C LYS A 329 -16.39 -6.38 34.17
N VAL A 330 -16.46 -7.62 33.71
CA VAL A 330 -16.35 -7.92 32.28
C VAL A 330 -17.58 -7.36 31.55
N ALA A 331 -17.34 -6.44 30.62
CA ALA A 331 -18.36 -5.77 29.82
C ALA A 331 -18.41 -6.31 28.38
N GLY A 332 -17.39 -6.98 27.93
CA GLY A 332 -17.27 -7.58 26.61
C GLY A 332 -15.99 -8.37 26.47
N ALA A 333 -15.67 -8.86 25.29
CA ALA A 333 -14.36 -9.42 24.99
C ALA A 333 -14.02 -9.27 23.51
N GLU A 334 -12.75 -9.40 23.18
CA GLU A 334 -12.26 -9.46 21.81
C GLU A 334 -11.89 -10.90 21.45
N ALA A 335 -12.38 -11.36 20.29
CA ALA A 335 -12.05 -12.67 19.73
C ALA A 335 -10.76 -12.59 18.93
N LEU A 336 -9.76 -13.30 19.39
CA LEU A 336 -8.41 -13.27 18.84
C LEU A 336 -8.00 -14.65 18.33
N VAL A 337 -7.72 -14.76 17.03
CA VAL A 337 -7.26 -16.01 16.45
C VAL A 337 -5.87 -16.39 16.95
N ARG A 338 -5.67 -17.70 17.18
CA ARG A 338 -4.38 -18.32 17.52
C ARG A 338 -4.19 -19.55 16.66
N TRP A 339 -3.01 -19.70 16.09
CA TRP A 339 -2.69 -20.89 15.31
C TRP A 339 -1.83 -21.86 16.10
N VAL A 340 -2.34 -23.04 16.37
CA VAL A 340 -1.62 -24.12 17.01
C VAL A 340 -1.13 -25.09 15.93
N HIS A 341 0.03 -24.77 15.33
CA HIS A 341 0.61 -25.56 14.26
C HIS A 341 1.23 -26.86 14.83
N PRO A 342 0.98 -28.05 14.20
CA PRO A 342 1.42 -29.34 14.77
C PRO A 342 2.93 -29.47 14.93
N GLU A 343 3.73 -28.84 14.05
CA GLU A 343 5.20 -28.91 14.10
C GLU A 343 5.85 -27.65 14.69
N LYS A 344 5.26 -26.47 14.46
CA LYS A 344 5.81 -25.17 14.88
C LYS A 344 5.28 -24.74 16.26
N GLY A 345 4.27 -25.42 16.80
CA GLY A 345 3.63 -25.04 18.05
C GLY A 345 2.75 -23.81 17.92
N PHE A 346 2.74 -22.97 18.93
CA PHE A 346 1.92 -21.77 19.00
C PHE A 346 2.52 -20.64 18.14
N MET A 347 1.81 -20.25 17.08
CA MET A 347 2.25 -19.20 16.16
C MET A 347 1.59 -17.87 16.49
N ASN A 348 2.39 -16.80 16.42
CA ASN A 348 1.91 -15.44 16.64
C ASN A 348 1.08 -14.94 15.43
N PRO A 349 -0.08 -14.31 15.62
CA PRO A 349 -0.87 -13.69 14.55
C PRO A 349 -0.07 -12.77 13.63
N ALA A 350 0.87 -12.01 14.16
CA ALA A 350 1.77 -11.15 13.38
C ALA A 350 2.64 -11.89 12.35
N GLU A 351 2.76 -13.23 12.46
CA GLU A 351 3.53 -14.04 11.51
C GLU A 351 2.71 -14.49 10.31
N PHE A 352 1.39 -14.70 10.45
CA PHE A 352 0.56 -15.24 9.38
C PHE A 352 -0.54 -14.30 8.88
N ILE A 353 -1.10 -13.41 9.69
CA ILE A 353 -2.16 -12.48 9.26
C ILE A 353 -1.72 -11.63 8.06
N PRO A 354 -0.54 -10.95 8.06
CA PRO A 354 -0.12 -10.15 6.90
C PRO A 354 0.06 -10.96 5.61
N LEU A 355 0.42 -12.26 5.73
CA LEU A 355 0.52 -13.16 4.59
C LEU A 355 -0.85 -13.49 4.02
N PHE A 356 -1.83 -13.74 4.90
CA PHE A 356 -3.20 -14.07 4.51
C PHE A 356 -3.94 -12.86 3.94
N GLU A 357 -3.66 -11.66 4.41
CA GLU A 357 -4.15 -10.42 3.81
C GLU A 357 -3.62 -10.24 2.38
N THR A 358 -2.32 -10.51 2.18
CA THR A 358 -1.68 -10.33 0.87
C THR A 358 -2.20 -11.30 -0.18
N ASN A 359 -2.53 -12.55 0.20
CA ASN A 359 -3.03 -13.58 -0.72
C ASN A 359 -4.55 -13.72 -0.76
N GLY A 360 -5.28 -12.96 0.08
CA GLY A 360 -6.74 -12.98 0.17
C GLY A 360 -7.34 -14.10 1.03
N PHE A 361 -6.53 -14.97 1.63
CA PHE A 361 -7.01 -16.06 2.49
C PHE A 361 -7.58 -15.54 3.83
N ILE A 362 -7.28 -14.30 4.18
CA ILE A 362 -7.80 -13.65 5.40
C ILE A 362 -9.33 -13.75 5.48
N THR A 363 -10.05 -13.62 4.37
CA THR A 363 -11.52 -13.73 4.32
C THR A 363 -12.03 -15.10 4.79
N GLU A 364 -11.34 -16.19 4.44
CA GLU A 364 -11.73 -17.53 4.90
C GLU A 364 -11.41 -17.70 6.40
N LEU A 365 -10.29 -17.15 6.86
CA LEU A 365 -9.95 -17.14 8.27
C LEU A 365 -10.94 -16.32 9.10
N ASP A 366 -11.33 -15.14 8.63
CA ASP A 366 -12.27 -14.26 9.33
C ASP A 366 -13.65 -14.91 9.42
N LYS A 367 -14.14 -15.52 8.35
CA LYS A 367 -15.38 -16.34 8.39
C LYS A 367 -15.32 -17.45 9.43
N PHE A 368 -14.19 -18.16 9.50
CA PHE A 368 -13.97 -19.20 10.49
C PHE A 368 -14.05 -18.63 11.92
N VAL A 369 -13.38 -17.50 12.17
CA VAL A 369 -13.36 -16.84 13.48
C VAL A 369 -14.76 -16.36 13.86
N TRP A 370 -15.51 -15.75 12.93
CA TRP A 370 -16.89 -15.31 13.16
C TRP A 370 -17.80 -16.47 13.49
N ASP A 371 -17.76 -17.56 12.70
CA ASP A 371 -18.61 -18.74 12.91
C ASP A 371 -18.30 -19.41 14.25
N LYS A 372 -17.02 -19.59 14.60
CA LYS A 372 -16.61 -20.15 15.89
C LYS A 372 -16.96 -19.25 17.07
N THR A 373 -16.82 -17.94 16.94
CA THR A 373 -17.22 -16.99 17.97
C THR A 373 -18.73 -17.08 18.24
N CYS A 374 -19.54 -17.12 17.17
CA CYS A 374 -20.98 -17.29 17.28
C CYS A 374 -21.36 -18.65 17.93
N GLU A 375 -20.66 -19.73 17.58
CA GLU A 375 -20.84 -21.07 18.17
C GLU A 375 -20.61 -21.02 19.70
N TYR A 376 -19.55 -20.36 20.17
CA TYR A 376 -19.30 -20.18 21.61
C TYR A 376 -20.36 -19.35 22.31
N ILE A 377 -20.81 -18.25 21.73
CA ILE A 377 -21.87 -17.43 22.30
C ILE A 377 -23.19 -18.23 22.41
N GLU A 378 -23.55 -19.01 21.38
CA GLU A 378 -24.70 -19.91 21.41
C GLU A 378 -24.57 -20.93 22.54
N GLU A 379 -23.40 -21.54 22.71
CA GLU A 379 -23.11 -22.51 23.78
C GLU A 379 -23.24 -21.87 25.16
N TRP A 380 -22.70 -20.66 25.37
CA TRP A 380 -22.84 -19.93 26.63
C TRP A 380 -24.30 -19.59 26.94
N LYS A 381 -25.07 -19.15 25.97
CA LYS A 381 -26.53 -18.95 26.13
C LYS A 381 -27.23 -20.25 26.56
N ARG A 382 -26.90 -21.37 25.92
CA ARG A 382 -27.48 -22.69 26.24
C ARG A 382 -27.10 -23.16 27.63
N LYS A 383 -25.87 -22.87 28.10
CA LYS A 383 -25.39 -23.20 29.46
C LYS A 383 -25.96 -22.25 30.53
N GLY A 384 -26.64 -21.17 30.13
CA GLY A 384 -27.16 -20.16 31.05
C GLY A 384 -26.09 -19.26 31.62
N TYR A 385 -24.94 -19.16 30.96
CA TYR A 385 -23.87 -18.26 31.38
C TYR A 385 -24.21 -16.82 31.00
N PRO A 386 -23.61 -15.83 31.70
CA PRO A 386 -23.72 -14.44 31.27
C PRO A 386 -23.20 -14.27 29.86
N VAL A 387 -23.94 -13.60 29.01
CA VAL A 387 -23.54 -13.29 27.65
C VAL A 387 -23.13 -11.84 27.56
N VAL A 388 -21.90 -11.61 27.16
CA VAL A 388 -21.35 -10.28 26.87
C VAL A 388 -21.13 -10.17 25.34
N PRO A 389 -21.16 -8.97 24.76
CA PRO A 389 -20.83 -8.78 23.36
C PRO A 389 -19.39 -9.17 23.08
N ILE A 390 -19.17 -9.82 21.95
CA ILE A 390 -17.82 -10.22 21.52
C ILE A 390 -17.43 -9.46 20.25
N SER A 391 -16.31 -8.77 20.32
CA SER A 391 -15.76 -8.07 19.16
C SER A 391 -14.98 -9.02 18.28
N VAL A 392 -15.17 -8.90 16.98
CA VAL A 392 -14.44 -9.66 15.95
C VAL A 392 -13.81 -8.72 14.94
N ASN A 393 -12.60 -9.02 14.54
CA ASN A 393 -11.89 -8.27 13.53
C ASN A 393 -12.55 -8.46 12.15
N VAL A 394 -12.61 -7.40 11.36
CA VAL A 394 -13.07 -7.39 9.98
C VAL A 394 -11.95 -6.85 9.12
N SER A 395 -11.43 -7.70 8.25
CA SER A 395 -10.35 -7.32 7.36
C SER A 395 -10.83 -6.30 6.31
N ARG A 396 -9.89 -5.53 5.79
CA ARG A 396 -10.17 -4.62 4.68
C ARG A 396 -10.75 -5.36 3.47
N THR A 397 -10.24 -6.55 3.17
CA THR A 397 -10.74 -7.39 2.07
C THR A 397 -12.21 -7.75 2.23
N ASP A 398 -12.66 -7.99 3.47
CA ASP A 398 -14.04 -8.31 3.76
C ASP A 398 -14.95 -7.09 3.58
N ILE A 399 -14.55 -5.92 4.04
CA ILE A 399 -15.32 -4.68 3.90
C ILE A 399 -15.60 -4.36 2.41
N TYR A 400 -14.63 -4.67 1.53
CA TYR A 400 -14.80 -4.47 0.08
C TYR A 400 -15.51 -5.61 -0.63
N ASN A 401 -15.79 -6.73 0.05
CA ASN A 401 -16.53 -7.85 -0.50
C ASN A 401 -18.03 -7.50 -0.58
N PRO A 402 -18.64 -7.53 -1.79
CA PRO A 402 -20.06 -7.25 -1.94
C PRO A 402 -20.97 -8.16 -1.11
N ASP A 403 -20.57 -9.41 -0.88
CA ASP A 403 -21.34 -10.43 -0.19
C ASP A 403 -21.12 -10.43 1.34
N PHE A 404 -20.29 -9.53 1.85
CA PHE A 404 -19.89 -9.50 3.27
C PHE A 404 -21.10 -9.47 4.22
N MET A 405 -22.07 -8.59 3.92
CA MET A 405 -23.25 -8.44 4.78
C MET A 405 -24.11 -9.71 4.82
N ASP A 406 -24.27 -10.38 3.69
CA ASP A 406 -25.03 -11.63 3.61
C ASP A 406 -24.32 -12.77 4.33
N ILE A 407 -22.98 -12.80 4.25
CA ILE A 407 -22.14 -13.80 4.93
C ILE A 407 -22.26 -13.63 6.45
N ILE A 408 -21.99 -12.45 7.00
CA ILE A 408 -22.02 -12.23 8.46
C ILE A 408 -23.42 -12.39 9.04
N MET A 409 -24.46 -11.90 8.35
CA MET A 409 -25.84 -12.10 8.76
C MET A 409 -26.26 -13.57 8.68
N GLY A 410 -25.75 -14.31 7.68
CA GLY A 410 -25.96 -15.75 7.56
C GLY A 410 -25.41 -16.53 8.76
N ILE A 411 -24.18 -16.19 9.19
CA ILE A 411 -23.52 -16.78 10.36
C ILE A 411 -24.32 -16.48 11.64
N ILE A 412 -24.68 -15.22 11.89
CA ILE A 412 -25.44 -14.81 13.07
C ILE A 412 -26.77 -15.55 13.16
N LYS A 413 -27.52 -15.60 12.04
CA LYS A 413 -28.80 -16.32 11.96
C LYS A 413 -28.65 -17.83 12.16
N LYS A 414 -27.59 -18.44 11.66
CA LYS A 414 -27.28 -19.86 11.83
C LYS A 414 -27.22 -20.25 13.32
N HIS A 415 -26.64 -19.37 14.15
CA HIS A 415 -26.48 -19.58 15.59
C HIS A 415 -27.60 -18.96 16.45
N GLY A 416 -28.66 -18.41 15.84
CA GLY A 416 -29.79 -17.81 16.57
C GLY A 416 -29.39 -16.62 17.43
N LEU A 417 -28.43 -15.83 16.96
CA LEU A 417 -27.92 -14.64 17.64
C LEU A 417 -28.51 -13.37 17.03
N GLU A 418 -28.38 -12.26 17.76
CA GLU A 418 -28.70 -10.92 17.26
C GLU A 418 -27.42 -10.16 16.89
N PRO A 419 -27.46 -9.19 15.94
CA PRO A 419 -26.29 -8.39 15.56
C PRO A 419 -25.58 -7.72 16.73
N GLU A 420 -26.31 -7.32 17.76
CA GLU A 420 -25.77 -6.68 18.99
C GLU A 420 -24.84 -7.62 19.80
N ASN A 421 -24.91 -8.94 19.60
CA ASN A 421 -24.04 -9.90 20.28
C ASN A 421 -22.60 -9.90 19.71
N ILE A 422 -22.42 -9.39 18.49
CA ILE A 422 -21.14 -9.33 17.79
C ILE A 422 -20.83 -7.88 17.46
N HIS A 423 -19.74 -7.36 17.96
CA HIS A 423 -19.19 -6.08 17.57
C HIS A 423 -18.20 -6.27 16.41
N LEU A 424 -18.18 -5.35 15.45
CA LEU A 424 -17.29 -5.43 14.28
C LEU A 424 -16.16 -4.42 14.44
N GLU A 425 -14.93 -4.91 14.53
CA GLU A 425 -13.72 -4.09 14.66
C GLU A 425 -13.13 -3.79 13.28
N ILE A 426 -12.96 -2.51 12.97
CA ILE A 426 -12.43 -2.01 11.69
C ILE A 426 -11.21 -1.15 12.00
N THR A 427 -10.07 -1.43 11.36
CA THR A 427 -8.84 -0.67 11.56
C THR A 427 -8.89 0.71 10.88
N GLU A 428 -8.15 1.68 11.43
CA GLU A 428 -7.98 3.02 10.84
C GLU A 428 -7.48 2.98 9.38
N THR A 429 -6.56 2.07 9.08
CA THR A 429 -5.98 1.93 7.74
C THR A 429 -7.00 1.55 6.66
N ALA A 430 -8.05 0.83 7.02
CA ALA A 430 -9.12 0.48 6.10
C ALA A 430 -9.84 1.72 5.54
N TYR A 431 -9.98 2.78 6.35
CA TYR A 431 -10.63 4.03 5.93
C TYR A 431 -9.80 4.83 4.90
N THR A 432 -8.46 4.80 4.98
CA THR A 432 -7.60 5.71 4.21
C THR A 432 -7.60 5.51 2.69
N GLU A 433 -7.91 4.32 2.19
CA GLU A 433 -7.86 4.01 0.75
C GLU A 433 -9.13 4.41 -0.01
N ASN A 434 -10.31 4.14 0.55
CA ASN A 434 -11.59 4.53 -0.07
C ASN A 434 -12.64 4.90 1.01
N PRO A 435 -12.57 6.12 1.56
CA PRO A 435 -13.41 6.56 2.67
C PRO A 435 -14.91 6.43 2.40
N GLN A 436 -15.36 6.79 1.19
CA GLN A 436 -16.78 6.81 0.87
C GLN A 436 -17.41 5.41 0.88
N GLN A 437 -16.70 4.42 0.32
CA GLN A 437 -17.19 3.04 0.30
C GLN A 437 -17.32 2.47 1.71
N ILE A 438 -16.34 2.71 2.58
CA ILE A 438 -16.39 2.24 3.97
C ILE A 438 -17.53 2.90 4.73
N ILE A 439 -17.74 4.22 4.58
CA ILE A 439 -18.84 4.93 5.21
C ILE A 439 -20.18 4.30 4.79
N GLU A 440 -20.36 3.96 3.52
CA GLU A 440 -21.59 3.31 3.05
C GLU A 440 -21.80 1.91 3.65
N VAL A 441 -20.74 1.09 3.72
CA VAL A 441 -20.81 -0.25 4.32
C VAL A 441 -21.13 -0.15 5.80
N VAL A 442 -20.42 0.71 6.55
CA VAL A 442 -20.65 0.91 7.98
C VAL A 442 -22.06 1.42 8.27
N LYS A 443 -22.59 2.35 7.48
CA LYS A 443 -23.99 2.81 7.61
C LYS A 443 -24.99 1.67 7.45
N LYS A 444 -24.76 0.76 6.49
CA LYS A 444 -25.64 -0.40 6.28
C LYS A 444 -25.54 -1.40 7.44
N LEU A 445 -24.33 -1.68 7.96
CA LEU A 445 -24.15 -2.53 9.13
C LEU A 445 -24.84 -1.97 10.37
N LYS A 446 -24.76 -0.65 10.57
CA LYS A 446 -25.50 0.04 11.64
C LYS A 446 -27.01 -0.12 11.52
N LEU A 447 -27.55 -0.03 10.30
CA LEU A 447 -28.98 -0.26 10.05
C LEU A 447 -29.43 -1.70 10.32
N LEU A 448 -28.49 -2.67 10.22
CA LEU A 448 -28.72 -4.07 10.58
C LEU A 448 -28.61 -4.32 12.10
N GLY A 449 -28.17 -3.33 12.88
CA GLY A 449 -28.06 -3.42 14.34
C GLY A 449 -26.67 -3.75 14.87
N PHE A 450 -25.64 -3.81 14.02
CA PHE A 450 -24.26 -4.02 14.48
C PHE A 450 -23.69 -2.82 15.22
N ILE A 451 -22.88 -3.09 16.22
CA ILE A 451 -22.00 -2.13 16.89
C ILE A 451 -20.65 -2.13 16.18
N ILE A 452 -20.16 -0.95 15.85
CA ILE A 452 -18.89 -0.79 15.10
C ILE A 452 -17.84 -0.19 16.01
N GLU A 453 -16.70 -0.87 16.09
CA GLU A 453 -15.51 -0.43 16.84
C GLU A 453 -14.42 0.03 15.85
N MET A 454 -13.82 1.17 16.10
CA MET A 454 -12.64 1.64 15.38
C MET A 454 -11.40 1.23 16.14
N ASP A 455 -10.59 0.36 15.51
CA ASP A 455 -9.38 -0.20 16.09
C ASP A 455 -8.11 0.56 15.70
N ASP A 456 -7.04 0.42 16.50
CA ASP A 456 -5.71 1.00 16.31
C ASP A 456 -5.69 2.54 16.14
N PHE A 457 -6.65 3.26 16.73
CA PHE A 457 -6.71 4.71 16.59
C PHE A 457 -5.47 5.41 17.14
N GLY A 458 -4.78 6.15 16.26
CA GLY A 458 -3.56 6.89 16.59
C GLY A 458 -2.26 6.24 16.14
N SER A 459 -2.31 5.02 15.60
CA SER A 459 -1.13 4.33 15.05
C SER A 459 -0.69 4.88 13.69
N GLY A 460 -1.58 5.62 12.98
CA GLY A 460 -1.39 6.12 11.63
C GLY A 460 -1.63 7.62 11.44
N TYR A 461 -2.07 8.00 10.25
CA TYR A 461 -2.46 9.38 9.90
C TYR A 461 -3.92 9.66 10.30
N SER A 462 -4.24 9.57 11.59
CA SER A 462 -5.58 9.82 12.11
C SER A 462 -6.05 11.23 11.75
N SER A 463 -7.01 11.34 10.85
CA SER A 463 -7.66 12.62 10.60
C SER A 463 -8.89 12.74 11.49
N LEU A 464 -9.03 13.85 12.23
CA LEU A 464 -10.25 14.19 12.97
C LEU A 464 -11.49 14.18 12.07
N ASN A 465 -11.31 14.38 10.76
CA ASN A 465 -12.38 14.28 9.77
C ASN A 465 -12.97 12.86 9.69
N MET A 466 -12.16 11.83 9.81
CA MET A 466 -12.61 10.43 9.81
C MET A 466 -13.59 10.15 10.94
N LEU A 467 -13.27 10.59 12.15
CA LEU A 467 -14.17 10.44 13.31
C LEU A 467 -15.52 11.15 13.09
N ASN A 468 -15.51 12.28 12.38
CA ASN A 468 -16.75 13.01 12.09
C ASN A 468 -17.61 12.36 10.99
N GLU A 469 -17.00 11.63 10.06
CA GLU A 469 -17.68 11.08 8.88
C GLU A 469 -18.14 9.61 9.09
N LEU A 470 -17.37 8.83 9.86
CA LEU A 470 -17.62 7.40 10.05
C LEU A 470 -18.52 7.18 11.28
N PRO A 471 -19.72 6.58 11.14
CA PRO A 471 -20.66 6.39 12.25
C PRO A 471 -20.26 5.17 13.10
N ILE A 472 -19.19 5.29 13.86
CA ILE A 472 -18.73 4.27 14.84
C ILE A 472 -19.48 4.40 16.17
N ASP A 473 -19.36 3.41 17.04
CA ASP A 473 -19.92 3.39 18.39
C ASP A 473 -18.82 3.42 19.46
N ILE A 474 -17.70 2.74 19.16
CA ILE A 474 -16.61 2.54 20.13
C ILE A 474 -15.29 2.94 19.45
N LEU A 475 -14.47 3.66 20.19
CA LEU A 475 -13.11 4.04 19.79
C LEU A 475 -12.11 3.27 20.65
N LYS A 476 -11.27 2.40 20.03
CA LYS A 476 -10.18 1.71 20.69
C LYS A 476 -8.90 2.52 20.55
N LEU A 477 -8.23 2.80 21.66
CA LEU A 477 -7.02 3.60 21.71
C LEU A 477 -5.80 2.68 21.83
N ASP A 478 -4.90 2.76 20.85
CA ASP A 478 -3.68 1.96 20.75
C ASP A 478 -2.73 2.13 21.93
N MET A 479 -1.99 1.06 22.25
CA MET A 479 -0.96 1.00 23.30
C MET A 479 0.05 2.15 23.27
N GLY A 480 0.37 2.69 22.08
CA GLY A 480 1.32 3.78 21.91
C GLY A 480 0.97 5.04 22.71
N PHE A 481 -0.32 5.30 22.90
CA PHE A 481 -0.78 6.43 23.73
C PHE A 481 -0.67 6.15 25.24
N VAL A 482 -0.71 4.88 25.63
CA VAL A 482 -0.74 4.47 27.05
C VAL A 482 0.65 4.15 27.59
N GLN A 483 1.56 3.62 26.74
CA GLN A 483 2.94 3.24 27.11
C GLN A 483 3.97 4.37 26.98
N GLY A 484 3.62 5.51 26.35
CA GLY A 484 4.53 6.66 26.26
C GLY A 484 4.98 7.13 27.64
N ASP A 485 6.21 7.69 27.71
CA ASP A 485 6.70 8.35 28.94
C ASP A 485 5.56 9.20 29.53
N LEU A 486 5.30 9.05 30.83
CA LEU A 486 4.34 9.86 31.61
C LEU A 486 4.68 11.36 31.59
N SER A 487 5.27 11.83 30.50
CA SER A 487 5.52 13.24 30.23
C SER A 487 4.17 13.97 30.08
N THR A 488 4.07 15.15 30.65
CA THR A 488 2.87 16.00 30.68
C THR A 488 2.18 16.19 29.33
N ASN A 489 2.89 16.05 28.20
CA ASN A 489 2.34 16.23 26.85
C ASN A 489 1.53 15.01 26.35
N SER A 490 1.97 13.78 26.61
CA SER A 490 1.26 12.55 26.15
C SER A 490 -0.07 12.38 26.91
N ASN A 491 -0.10 12.67 28.20
CA ASN A 491 -1.32 12.66 29.00
C ASN A 491 -2.36 13.69 28.54
N ASN A 492 -1.91 14.85 28.06
CA ASN A 492 -2.80 15.88 27.55
C ASN A 492 -3.45 15.46 26.23
N ILE A 493 -2.72 14.76 25.34
CA ILE A 493 -3.24 14.26 24.08
C ILE A 493 -4.27 13.16 24.34
N LEU A 494 -3.96 12.19 25.20
CA LEU A 494 -4.87 11.10 25.55
C LEU A 494 -6.17 11.64 26.17
N SER A 495 -6.06 12.56 27.14
CA SER A 495 -7.21 13.22 27.76
C SER A 495 -8.06 13.99 26.74
N PHE A 496 -7.40 14.66 25.77
CA PHE A 496 -8.10 15.34 24.70
C PHE A 496 -8.87 14.36 23.79
N ILE A 497 -8.24 13.24 23.39
CA ILE A 497 -8.89 12.23 22.53
C ILE A 497 -10.07 11.59 23.24
N ILE A 498 -9.93 11.21 24.52
CA ILE A 498 -11.04 10.66 25.32
C ILE A 498 -12.19 11.68 25.41
N SER A 499 -11.87 12.95 25.71
CA SER A 499 -12.87 14.01 25.77
C SER A 499 -13.57 14.24 24.43
N LEU A 500 -12.81 14.21 23.33
CA LEU A 500 -13.34 14.34 21.97
C LEU A 500 -14.26 13.16 21.61
N ALA A 501 -13.84 11.92 21.88
CA ALA A 501 -14.64 10.72 21.64
C ALA A 501 -15.97 10.80 22.41
N LYS A 502 -15.94 11.21 23.66
CA LYS A 502 -17.15 11.45 24.47
C LYS A 502 -18.02 12.57 23.93
N TRP A 503 -17.39 13.68 23.48
CA TRP A 503 -18.14 14.77 22.84
C TRP A 503 -18.86 14.31 21.57
N MET A 504 -18.31 13.28 20.87
CA MET A 504 -18.91 12.64 19.72
C MET A 504 -19.86 11.48 20.05
N ASP A 505 -20.12 11.23 21.33
CA ASP A 505 -20.94 10.12 21.84
C ASP A 505 -20.37 8.72 21.51
N TYR A 506 -19.03 8.60 21.47
CA TYR A 506 -18.35 7.33 21.32
C TYR A 506 -17.92 6.80 22.69
N ALA A 507 -18.13 5.49 22.93
CA ALA A 507 -17.47 4.83 24.05
C ALA A 507 -15.98 4.64 23.73
N VAL A 508 -15.15 4.63 24.77
CA VAL A 508 -13.70 4.49 24.63
C VAL A 508 -13.22 3.23 25.30
N VAL A 509 -12.45 2.42 24.58
CA VAL A 509 -11.68 1.28 25.09
C VAL A 509 -10.21 1.65 25.05
N ALA A 510 -9.53 1.70 26.19
CA ALA A 510 -8.08 1.85 26.24
C ALA A 510 -7.41 0.47 26.27
N GLU A 511 -6.51 0.23 25.35
CA GLU A 511 -5.81 -1.05 25.18
C GLU A 511 -4.44 -1.07 25.85
N GLY A 512 -3.87 -2.26 26.00
CA GLY A 512 -2.50 -2.46 26.46
C GLY A 512 -2.23 -2.05 27.89
N ILE A 513 -3.24 -2.13 28.76
CA ILE A 513 -3.10 -1.78 30.18
C ILE A 513 -2.32 -2.86 30.91
N GLU A 514 -1.22 -2.46 31.54
CA GLU A 514 -0.32 -3.35 32.26
C GLU A 514 -0.14 -2.98 33.75
N THR A 515 -0.46 -1.73 34.14
CA THR A 515 -0.21 -1.25 35.51
C THR A 515 -1.42 -0.56 36.14
N GLU A 516 -1.46 -0.55 37.47
CA GLU A 516 -2.47 0.13 38.28
C GLU A 516 -2.46 1.65 38.05
N GLU A 517 -1.26 2.23 37.83
CA GLU A 517 -1.12 3.68 37.60
C GLU A 517 -1.84 4.08 36.31
N GLN A 518 -1.77 3.24 35.27
CA GLN A 518 -2.49 3.46 33.99
C GLN A 518 -4.01 3.43 34.24
N ILE A 519 -4.51 2.51 35.06
CA ILE A 519 -5.93 2.43 35.41
C ILE A 519 -6.39 3.70 36.12
N GLN A 520 -5.66 4.14 37.13
CA GLN A 520 -6.03 5.36 37.85
C GLN A 520 -6.00 6.60 36.97
N MET A 521 -5.04 6.68 36.06
CA MET A 521 -4.95 7.75 35.08
C MET A 521 -6.18 7.76 34.15
N LEU A 522 -6.55 6.61 33.59
CA LEU A 522 -7.71 6.47 32.70
C LEU A 522 -9.03 6.72 33.44
N ARG A 523 -9.14 6.31 34.68
CA ARG A 523 -10.28 6.60 35.55
C ARG A 523 -10.45 8.11 35.80
N ASN A 524 -9.35 8.82 36.04
CA ASN A 524 -9.37 10.29 36.16
C ASN A 524 -9.74 11.01 34.84
N MET A 525 -9.52 10.37 33.69
CA MET A 525 -9.92 10.85 32.37
C MET A 525 -11.34 10.37 32.02
N ASP A 526 -12.00 9.63 32.93
CA ASP A 526 -13.35 9.10 32.75
C ASP A 526 -13.47 8.20 31.49
N CYS A 527 -12.44 7.36 31.21
CA CYS A 527 -12.49 6.34 30.17
C CYS A 527 -13.57 5.29 30.52
N ASN A 528 -14.22 4.72 29.49
CA ASN A 528 -15.32 3.77 29.68
C ASN A 528 -14.81 2.37 29.98
N PHE A 529 -13.97 1.83 29.11
CA PHE A 529 -13.53 0.44 29.14
C PHE A 529 -12.02 0.34 29.02
N VAL A 530 -11.49 -0.75 29.51
CA VAL A 530 -10.06 -1.07 29.43
C VAL A 530 -9.85 -2.53 29.04
N GLN A 531 -8.76 -2.76 28.30
CA GLN A 531 -8.30 -4.09 27.89
C GLN A 531 -6.79 -4.16 28.06
N GLY A 532 -6.27 -5.22 28.69
CA GLY A 532 -4.83 -5.36 28.85
C GLY A 532 -4.42 -6.47 29.81
N TYR A 533 -3.11 -6.70 29.85
CA TYR A 533 -2.52 -7.80 30.65
C TYR A 533 -2.59 -7.61 32.13
N TYR A 534 -2.91 -6.41 32.61
CA TYR A 534 -3.20 -6.15 34.01
C TYR A 534 -4.38 -7.00 34.51
N PHE A 535 -5.45 -7.07 33.72
CA PHE A 535 -6.62 -7.85 34.08
C PHE A 535 -6.54 -9.29 33.58
N ALA A 536 -6.36 -9.48 32.26
CA ALA A 536 -6.22 -10.80 31.69
C ALA A 536 -5.50 -10.77 30.31
N LYS A 537 -4.72 -11.81 30.06
CA LYS A 537 -4.24 -12.11 28.70
C LYS A 537 -5.38 -12.73 27.90
N PRO A 538 -5.26 -12.83 26.55
CA PRO A 538 -6.19 -13.64 25.77
C PRO A 538 -6.30 -15.07 26.33
N LEU A 539 -7.51 -15.46 26.70
CA LEU A 539 -7.83 -16.73 27.38
C LEU A 539 -8.40 -17.74 26.38
N PRO A 540 -8.08 -19.04 26.49
CA PRO A 540 -8.81 -20.05 25.76
C PRO A 540 -10.29 -20.11 26.23
N PRO A 541 -11.22 -20.65 25.41
CA PRO A 541 -12.66 -20.58 25.72
C PRO A 541 -13.04 -21.11 27.11
N GLU A 542 -12.44 -22.20 27.55
CA GLU A 542 -12.75 -22.85 28.83
C GLU A 542 -12.30 -22.02 30.06
N GLU A 543 -11.22 -21.22 29.87
CA GLU A 543 -10.74 -20.30 30.90
C GLU A 543 -11.56 -19.02 30.90
N PHE A 544 -11.94 -18.53 29.70
CA PHE A 544 -12.81 -17.38 29.58
C PHE A 544 -14.22 -17.63 30.13
N GLU A 545 -14.79 -18.82 29.96
CA GLU A 545 -16.04 -19.22 30.60
C GLU A 545 -16.01 -19.07 32.13
N LYS A 546 -14.95 -19.57 32.79
CA LYS A 546 -14.77 -19.41 34.22
C LYS A 546 -14.67 -17.94 34.62
N HIS A 547 -13.93 -17.19 33.83
CA HIS A 547 -13.72 -15.78 34.05
C HIS A 547 -15.03 -14.97 33.92
N LEU A 548 -15.87 -15.30 32.93
CA LEU A 548 -17.20 -14.73 32.77
C LEU A 548 -18.10 -14.97 34.00
N ILE A 549 -18.10 -16.20 34.54
CA ILE A 549 -18.93 -16.56 35.69
C ILE A 549 -18.47 -15.81 36.93
N GLU A 550 -17.16 -15.66 37.13
CA GLU A 550 -16.56 -15.03 38.31
C GLU A 550 -16.67 -13.50 38.32
N HIS A 551 -16.53 -12.86 37.13
CA HIS A 551 -16.34 -11.42 37.02
C HIS A 551 -17.44 -10.69 36.20
N SER A 552 -18.44 -11.40 35.68
CA SER A 552 -19.53 -10.73 34.98
C SER A 552 -20.56 -10.12 35.91
N ILE A 553 -21.31 -9.19 35.39
CA ILE A 553 -22.49 -8.67 36.07
C ILE A 553 -23.54 -9.77 36.06
N LEU A 554 -23.82 -10.38 37.23
CA LEU A 554 -24.90 -11.38 37.34
C LEU A 554 -26.25 -10.76 36.96
N ASN A 555 -27.07 -11.51 36.20
CA ASN A 555 -28.38 -11.08 35.70
C ASN A 555 -29.37 -10.53 36.75
N ASN A 556 -29.13 -10.72 38.05
CA ASN A 556 -29.96 -10.14 39.11
C ASN A 556 -29.73 -8.62 39.29
N ASP A 557 -28.68 -8.06 38.76
CA ASP A 557 -28.46 -6.60 38.68
C ASP A 557 -28.87 -6.04 37.28
N MET A 558 -29.28 -6.92 36.34
CA MET A 558 -29.60 -6.58 34.97
C MET A 558 -30.98 -5.89 34.76
N GLU A 559 -31.86 -5.85 35.75
CA GLU A 559 -33.00 -4.92 35.74
C GLU A 559 -32.54 -3.44 35.82
N GLY A 560 -31.24 -3.21 36.08
CA GLY A 560 -30.59 -1.91 36.06
C GLY A 560 -29.55 -1.70 34.94
N LEU A 561 -29.18 -2.77 34.19
CA LEU A 561 -28.12 -2.75 33.18
C LEU A 561 -28.58 -3.40 31.87
N GLU A 562 -29.66 -2.94 31.28
CA GLU A 562 -29.63 -2.78 29.81
C GLU A 562 -28.43 -1.89 29.56
N MET A 563 -27.40 -2.40 28.85
CA MET A 563 -26.29 -1.58 28.38
C MET A 563 -26.82 -0.51 27.43
N ASN A 564 -27.33 0.55 28.01
CA ASN A 564 -27.49 1.80 27.35
C ASN A 564 -26.13 2.46 27.39
N PHE A 565 -25.41 2.43 26.29
CA PHE A 565 -24.23 3.28 26.05
C PHE A 565 -24.57 4.78 26.15
N SER A 566 -25.72 5.10 26.71
CA SER A 566 -26.18 6.45 26.97
C SER A 566 -27.24 6.47 28.06
N ASP A 567 -27.07 6.23 29.34
CA ASP A 567 -28.13 6.63 30.27
C ASP A 567 -28.01 6.15 31.72
N ALA A 568 -26.87 6.32 32.34
CA ALA A 568 -26.84 6.19 33.83
C ALA A 568 -27.52 7.35 34.56
N THR A 569 -27.89 8.45 33.89
CA THR A 569 -28.35 9.70 34.54
C THR A 569 -29.81 10.09 34.28
N PHE A 570 -30.54 9.43 33.33
CA PHE A 570 -31.86 9.87 32.93
C PHE A 570 -33.07 9.01 33.40
N ARG A 571 -32.85 7.94 34.20
CA ARG A 571 -33.92 7.05 34.66
C ARG A 571 -34.57 7.44 36.00
N LYS A 572 -35.08 8.70 36.14
CA LYS A 572 -36.01 9.02 37.22
C LYS A 572 -37.22 9.84 36.76
N SER A 573 -37.99 9.38 35.85
CA SER A 573 -39.19 9.96 35.18
C SER A 573 -38.81 10.71 33.90
N PRO A 574 -39.40 10.38 32.75
CA PRO A 574 -39.18 11.10 31.51
C PRO A 574 -39.70 12.54 31.69
N GLY A 575 -38.81 13.48 31.47
CA GLY A 575 -39.17 14.90 31.43
C GLY A 575 -40.07 15.23 30.27
N THR A 576 -40.77 16.36 30.29
CA THR A 576 -41.63 16.82 29.18
C THR A 576 -40.88 17.82 28.32
N MET A 577 -40.83 17.54 27.00
CA MET A 577 -40.27 18.45 26.00
C MET A 577 -41.41 19.03 25.15
N LEU A 578 -41.42 20.34 24.98
CA LEU A 578 -42.31 21.05 24.09
C LEU A 578 -41.58 21.35 22.78
N ILE A 579 -42.04 20.79 21.65
CA ILE A 579 -41.50 21.03 20.30
C ILE A 579 -42.44 21.99 19.56
N VAL A 580 -41.92 23.11 19.08
CA VAL A 580 -42.64 24.16 18.39
C VAL A 580 -42.01 24.44 17.03
N ASP A 581 -42.66 23.99 15.96
CA ASP A 581 -42.21 24.15 14.56
C ASP A 581 -43.45 24.05 13.66
N ASP A 582 -43.57 24.89 12.64
CA ASP A 582 -44.76 24.89 11.76
C ASP A 582 -44.78 23.70 10.79
N LEU A 583 -43.63 23.14 10.46
CA LEU A 583 -43.53 22.00 9.54
C LEU A 583 -43.65 20.67 10.27
N VAL A 584 -44.70 19.89 9.89
CA VAL A 584 -44.96 18.56 10.43
C VAL A 584 -43.73 17.63 10.33
N LEU A 585 -42.99 17.74 9.22
CA LEU A 585 -41.80 16.90 9.02
C LEU A 585 -40.73 17.23 10.07
N ASN A 586 -40.51 18.50 10.37
CA ASN A 586 -39.51 18.93 11.37
C ASN A 586 -39.94 18.43 12.77
N ARG A 587 -41.20 18.61 13.15
CA ARG A 587 -41.71 18.10 14.43
C ARG A 587 -41.50 16.58 14.56
N LYS A 588 -41.75 15.81 13.48
CA LYS A 588 -41.51 14.36 13.49
C LYS A 588 -40.07 13.95 13.62
N ILE A 589 -39.14 14.66 12.93
CA ILE A 589 -37.70 14.39 13.04
C ILE A 589 -37.22 14.71 14.45
N LEU A 590 -37.60 15.86 15.00
CA LEU A 590 -37.26 16.25 16.37
C LEU A 590 -37.84 15.26 17.39
N SER A 591 -39.14 14.96 17.25
CA SER A 591 -39.85 14.01 18.12
C SER A 591 -39.19 12.61 18.09
N ALA A 592 -38.87 12.08 16.90
CA ALA A 592 -38.20 10.79 16.76
C ALA A 592 -36.80 10.78 17.41
N SER A 593 -36.08 11.92 17.37
CA SER A 593 -34.75 12.04 17.93
C SER A 593 -34.75 11.99 19.46
N VAL A 594 -35.82 12.40 20.16
CA VAL A 594 -35.86 12.60 21.62
C VAL A 594 -36.98 11.84 22.34
N SER A 595 -37.92 11.22 21.63
CA SER A 595 -39.11 10.53 22.20
C SER A 595 -38.74 9.37 23.15
N ARG A 596 -37.56 8.78 23.02
CA ARG A 596 -37.06 7.74 23.92
C ARG A 596 -36.77 8.27 25.34
N TYR A 597 -36.56 9.59 25.47
CA TYR A 597 -36.10 10.22 26.71
C TYR A 597 -37.08 11.24 27.31
N PHE A 598 -37.98 11.75 26.49
CA PHE A 598 -38.94 12.81 26.87
C PHE A 598 -40.36 12.43 26.47
N LYS A 599 -41.31 12.86 27.28
CA LYS A 599 -42.71 12.95 26.87
C LYS A 599 -42.83 14.16 25.95
N ILE A 600 -43.25 13.95 24.69
CA ILE A 600 -43.26 15.00 23.69
C ILE A 600 -44.63 15.65 23.60
N VAL A 601 -44.61 16.99 23.57
CA VAL A 601 -45.78 17.82 23.26
C VAL A 601 -45.45 18.64 22.03
N GLU A 602 -46.25 18.57 20.98
CA GLU A 602 -46.06 19.30 19.73
C GLU A 602 -47.00 20.45 19.58
N LYS A 603 -46.50 21.62 19.11
CA LYS A 603 -47.29 22.81 18.75
C LYS A 603 -46.84 23.34 17.39
N GLU A 604 -47.79 23.95 16.63
CA GLU A 604 -47.50 24.36 15.25
C GLU A 604 -47.06 25.84 15.13
N ASN A 605 -47.22 26.62 16.18
CA ASN A 605 -46.83 28.03 16.20
C ASN A 605 -46.67 28.54 17.61
N GLY A 606 -46.07 29.74 17.75
CA GLY A 606 -45.77 30.35 19.04
C GLY A 606 -47.00 30.69 19.87
N ALA A 607 -48.19 30.94 19.25
CA ALA A 607 -49.39 31.29 19.98
C ALA A 607 -49.97 30.04 20.72
N GLU A 608 -50.05 28.93 20.05
CA GLU A 608 -50.47 27.65 20.67
C GLU A 608 -49.47 27.19 21.72
N ALA A 609 -48.18 27.40 21.48
CA ALA A 609 -47.12 27.11 22.46
C ALA A 609 -47.27 27.95 23.72
N LEU A 610 -47.54 29.24 23.60
CA LEU A 610 -47.73 30.15 24.71
C LEU A 610 -48.96 29.77 25.55
N GLU A 611 -50.09 29.42 24.90
CA GLU A 611 -51.28 28.93 25.58
C GLU A 611 -50.98 27.68 26.39
N TYR A 612 -50.29 26.70 25.83
CA TYR A 612 -49.93 25.49 26.53
C TYR A 612 -48.95 25.75 27.69
N ILE A 613 -47.95 26.63 27.51
CA ILE A 613 -46.95 26.98 28.54
C ILE A 613 -47.62 27.64 29.75
N LYS A 614 -48.69 28.46 29.55
CA LYS A 614 -49.41 29.13 30.64
C LYS A 614 -50.00 28.16 31.68
N ASP A 615 -50.46 27.02 31.20
CA ASP A 615 -51.14 26.05 32.05
C ASP A 615 -50.23 24.91 32.55
N HIS A 616 -49.03 24.67 31.86
CA HIS A 616 -48.18 23.51 32.11
C HIS A 616 -46.70 23.89 32.33
N ALA A 617 -46.38 25.12 32.69
CA ALA A 617 -45.01 25.62 32.81
C ALA A 617 -44.13 24.76 33.72
N ASP A 618 -44.66 24.25 34.84
CA ASP A 618 -43.94 23.44 35.82
C ASP A 618 -43.65 22.00 35.37
N GLU A 619 -44.37 21.54 34.31
CA GLU A 619 -44.18 20.21 33.72
C GLU A 619 -43.18 20.16 32.56
N ILE A 620 -42.78 21.34 32.03
CA ILE A 620 -41.92 21.44 30.86
C ILE A 620 -40.47 21.53 31.31
N ASP A 621 -39.65 20.56 30.92
CA ASP A 621 -38.19 20.55 31.19
C ASP A 621 -37.37 21.31 30.14
N VAL A 622 -37.85 21.38 28.87
CA VAL A 622 -37.15 22.07 27.79
C VAL A 622 -38.09 22.39 26.65
N ILE A 623 -37.84 23.51 25.97
CA ILE A 623 -38.57 23.92 24.74
C ILE A 623 -37.59 23.86 23.57
N MET A 624 -37.96 23.13 22.50
CA MET A 624 -37.36 23.27 21.17
C MET A 624 -38.23 24.16 20.30
N LEU A 625 -37.64 25.28 19.81
CA LEU A 625 -38.40 26.37 19.20
C LEU A 625 -37.87 26.75 17.84
N ASP A 626 -38.68 26.64 16.80
CA ASP A 626 -38.35 27.28 15.51
C ASP A 626 -38.50 28.83 15.59
N LEU A 627 -37.57 29.51 14.95
CA LEU A 627 -37.59 30.97 14.91
C LEU A 627 -38.56 31.53 13.90
N VAL A 628 -38.85 30.79 12.82
CA VAL A 628 -39.64 31.29 11.69
C VAL A 628 -40.93 30.45 11.57
N MET A 629 -42.02 30.97 12.10
CA MET A 629 -43.31 30.30 12.08
C MET A 629 -44.43 31.33 11.78
N PRO A 630 -45.55 30.88 11.19
CA PRO A 630 -46.75 31.72 11.00
C PRO A 630 -47.42 32.05 12.35
N VAL A 631 -48.35 32.99 12.33
CA VAL A 631 -49.17 33.45 13.47
C VAL A 631 -48.35 34.16 14.57
N MET A 632 -47.43 33.45 15.22
CA MET A 632 -46.47 33.97 16.19
C MET A 632 -45.11 33.31 15.98
N ASP A 633 -44.11 34.12 15.64
CA ASP A 633 -42.73 33.65 15.45
C ASP A 633 -42.02 33.34 16.77
N GLY A 634 -40.89 32.62 16.69
CA GLY A 634 -40.14 32.21 17.90
C GLY A 634 -39.55 33.39 18.67
N PHE A 635 -39.18 34.48 17.99
CA PHE A 635 -38.67 35.66 18.66
C PHE A 635 -39.73 36.36 19.51
N THR A 636 -40.97 36.42 19.01
CA THR A 636 -42.12 36.98 19.70
C THR A 636 -42.49 36.13 20.91
N LEU A 637 -42.50 34.82 20.78
CA LEU A 637 -42.74 33.91 21.90
C LEU A 637 -41.66 34.07 23.00
N MET A 638 -40.38 34.02 22.67
CA MET A 638 -39.30 34.23 23.62
C MET A 638 -39.38 35.59 24.34
N LYS A 639 -39.73 36.66 23.62
CA LYS A 639 -39.95 37.99 24.24
C LYS A 639 -41.05 37.98 25.25
N GLN A 640 -42.16 37.29 24.99
CA GLN A 640 -43.29 37.18 25.93
C GLN A 640 -42.91 36.33 27.14
N LEU A 641 -42.23 35.21 26.95
CA LEU A 641 -41.73 34.38 28.06
C LEU A 641 -40.76 35.13 28.98
N LYS A 642 -39.87 35.96 28.39
CA LYS A 642 -38.91 36.76 29.14
C LYS A 642 -39.57 37.90 29.99
N MET A 643 -40.78 38.32 29.65
CA MET A 643 -41.49 39.38 30.40
C MET A 643 -42.07 38.85 31.73
N GLU A 644 -42.22 37.56 31.89
CA GLU A 644 -42.76 36.93 33.09
C GLU A 644 -41.74 36.00 33.75
N ASN A 645 -41.20 36.40 34.89
CA ASN A 645 -40.16 35.66 35.63
C ASN A 645 -40.54 34.20 35.98
N LYS A 646 -41.83 33.88 35.99
CA LYS A 646 -42.28 32.52 36.28
C LYS A 646 -41.85 31.48 35.22
N TYR A 647 -41.51 31.91 33.99
CA TYR A 647 -41.06 31.01 32.92
C TYR A 647 -39.52 30.95 32.80
N ALA A 648 -38.77 31.69 33.61
CA ALA A 648 -37.28 31.78 33.54
C ALA A 648 -36.57 30.44 33.82
N HIS A 649 -37.29 29.46 34.40
CA HIS A 649 -36.77 28.16 34.73
C HIS A 649 -36.80 27.17 33.55
N ILE A 650 -37.48 27.52 32.44
CA ILE A 650 -37.63 26.60 31.27
C ILE A 650 -36.52 26.97 30.24
N PRO A 651 -35.56 26.09 29.99
CA PRO A 651 -34.53 26.32 28.96
C PRO A 651 -35.13 26.24 27.55
N ILE A 652 -34.68 27.15 26.67
CA ILE A 652 -35.17 27.22 25.28
C ILE A 652 -33.99 26.94 24.35
N ILE A 653 -34.11 25.89 23.53
CA ILE A 653 -33.21 25.56 22.44
C ILE A 653 -33.87 26.01 21.14
N VAL A 654 -33.27 26.95 20.42
CA VAL A 654 -33.84 27.44 19.17
C VAL A 654 -33.34 26.65 17.98
N THR A 655 -34.21 26.51 16.95
CA THR A 655 -33.84 25.88 15.67
C THR A 655 -33.87 26.93 14.56
N SER A 656 -32.85 26.91 13.67
CA SER A 656 -32.68 27.93 12.61
C SER A 656 -32.09 27.32 11.33
N GLN A 657 -32.37 27.95 10.18
CA GLN A 657 -31.75 27.61 8.88
C GLN A 657 -30.39 28.29 8.65
N GLY A 658 -29.79 28.92 9.70
CA GLY A 658 -28.51 29.59 9.62
C GLY A 658 -28.62 31.14 9.52
N GLY A 659 -27.56 31.80 9.95
CA GLY A 659 -27.38 33.26 9.93
C GLY A 659 -27.05 33.81 11.32
N ASP A 660 -25.76 34.19 11.51
CA ASP A 660 -25.20 34.68 12.78
C ASP A 660 -26.10 35.72 13.51
N LYS A 661 -26.73 36.62 12.76
CA LYS A 661 -27.61 37.65 13.32
C LYS A 661 -28.88 37.10 13.99
N SER A 662 -29.46 36.01 13.48
CA SER A 662 -30.66 35.41 14.07
C SER A 662 -30.32 34.67 15.35
N ILE A 663 -29.15 34.03 15.40
CA ILE A 663 -28.63 33.32 16.57
C ILE A 663 -28.28 34.32 17.67
N GLU A 664 -27.51 35.38 17.37
CA GLU A 664 -27.21 36.45 18.34
C GLU A 664 -28.46 37.07 18.94
N LYS A 665 -29.48 37.35 18.11
CA LYS A 665 -30.75 37.90 18.56
C LYS A 665 -31.50 36.94 19.49
N SER A 666 -31.47 35.65 19.21
CA SER A 666 -32.14 34.64 20.03
C SER A 666 -31.49 34.55 21.43
N PHE A 667 -30.16 34.54 21.52
CA PHE A 667 -29.45 34.56 22.79
C PHE A 667 -29.75 35.83 23.60
N ALA A 668 -29.82 37.01 22.94
CA ALA A 668 -30.19 38.26 23.60
C ALA A 668 -31.63 38.21 24.15
N LEU A 669 -32.51 37.39 23.59
CA LEU A 669 -33.87 37.17 24.06
C LEU A 669 -34.04 36.02 25.07
N GLY A 670 -32.94 35.33 25.42
CA GLY A 670 -32.92 34.31 26.46
C GLY A 670 -32.93 32.86 25.95
N ALA A 671 -32.59 32.64 24.71
CA ALA A 671 -32.32 31.26 24.25
C ALA A 671 -31.12 30.68 25.04
N THR A 672 -31.20 29.43 25.41
CA THR A 672 -30.15 28.72 26.14
C THR A 672 -29.13 28.09 25.21
N ASP A 673 -29.60 27.57 24.04
CA ASP A 673 -28.77 26.97 23.01
C ASP A 673 -29.47 27.05 21.67
N PHE A 674 -28.80 26.59 20.59
CA PHE A 674 -29.39 26.55 19.25
C PHE A 674 -29.03 25.26 18.51
N VAL A 675 -29.88 24.86 17.54
CA VAL A 675 -29.66 23.73 16.63
C VAL A 675 -29.88 24.21 15.20
N GLU A 676 -28.93 23.91 14.33
CA GLU A 676 -28.99 24.31 12.92
C GLU A 676 -29.72 23.25 12.08
N LYS A 677 -30.54 23.72 11.12
CA LYS A 677 -31.19 22.85 10.12
C LYS A 677 -30.24 22.70 8.91
N PRO A 678 -30.07 21.47 8.33
CA PRO A 678 -30.84 20.26 8.55
C PRO A 678 -30.49 19.54 9.86
N TYR A 679 -31.47 18.92 10.46
CA TYR A 679 -31.36 18.30 11.77
C TYR A 679 -30.45 17.05 11.76
N ASN A 680 -29.50 17.01 12.69
CA ASN A 680 -28.75 15.81 13.05
C ASN A 680 -29.27 15.27 14.41
N PRO A 681 -29.88 14.07 14.45
CA PRO A 681 -30.45 13.53 15.69
C PRO A 681 -29.48 13.45 16.86
N ARG A 682 -28.20 13.15 16.60
CA ARG A 682 -27.16 13.08 17.63
C ARG A 682 -26.84 14.46 18.23
N ILE A 683 -26.72 15.48 17.39
CA ILE A 683 -26.48 16.86 17.85
C ILE A 683 -27.66 17.37 18.66
N ILE A 684 -28.88 17.09 18.23
CA ILE A 684 -30.10 17.47 18.96
C ILE A 684 -30.06 16.87 20.37
N MET A 685 -29.88 15.54 20.47
CA MET A 685 -29.89 14.84 21.73
C MET A 685 -28.82 15.38 22.69
N HIS A 686 -27.59 15.56 22.21
CA HIS A 686 -26.48 16.04 23.02
C HIS A 686 -26.73 17.45 23.56
N ARG A 687 -27.25 18.38 22.74
CA ARG A 687 -27.58 19.73 23.17
C ARG A 687 -28.71 19.74 24.19
N VAL A 688 -29.76 18.95 23.96
CA VAL A 688 -30.87 18.80 24.86
C VAL A 688 -30.41 18.27 26.23
N GLN A 689 -29.56 17.22 26.22
CA GLN A 689 -29.02 16.65 27.47
C GLN A 689 -28.22 17.65 28.26
N ASN A 690 -27.28 18.36 27.62
CA ASN A 690 -26.44 19.37 28.28
C ASN A 690 -27.27 20.49 28.91
N VAL A 691 -28.24 20.97 28.18
CA VAL A 691 -29.10 22.07 28.64
C VAL A 691 -29.96 21.61 29.82
N VAL A 692 -30.59 20.44 29.72
CA VAL A 692 -31.44 19.90 30.78
C VAL A 692 -30.66 19.57 32.03
N MET A 693 -29.47 18.98 31.91
CA MET A 693 -28.60 18.70 33.05
C MET A 693 -28.16 19.96 33.77
N ALA A 694 -27.69 20.98 33.05
CA ALA A 694 -27.26 22.24 33.61
C ALA A 694 -28.37 22.92 34.43
N TYR A 695 -29.61 22.89 33.91
CA TYR A 695 -30.76 23.49 34.61
C TYR A 695 -31.24 22.64 35.82
N LYS A 696 -31.19 21.29 35.74
CA LYS A 696 -31.51 20.42 36.88
C LYS A 696 -30.52 20.55 38.02
N ASN A 697 -29.23 20.65 37.71
CA ASN A 697 -28.19 20.88 38.74
C ASN A 697 -28.35 22.22 39.41
N ALA A 698 -28.62 23.30 38.68
CA ALA A 698 -28.88 24.63 39.22
C ALA A 698 -30.14 24.66 40.12
N ARG A 699 -31.17 23.90 39.75
CA ARG A 699 -32.39 23.76 40.56
C ARG A 699 -32.11 23.01 41.91
N SER A 700 -31.31 21.96 41.85
CA SER A 700 -30.95 21.15 43.03
C SER A 700 -30.11 21.98 44.01
N GLU A 701 -29.17 22.79 43.54
CA GLU A 701 -28.33 23.68 44.35
C GLU A 701 -29.16 24.82 44.99
N ALA A 702 -30.10 25.38 44.21
CA ALA A 702 -30.99 26.41 44.75
C ALA A 702 -31.94 25.86 45.82
N ALA A 703 -32.48 24.64 45.66
CA ALA A 703 -33.31 24.00 46.68
C ALA A 703 -32.50 23.67 47.97
N ALA A 704 -31.27 23.16 47.83
CA ALA A 704 -30.41 22.86 48.95
C ALA A 704 -29.93 24.14 49.73
N THR A 705 -29.89 25.27 49.05
CA THR A 705 -29.53 26.57 49.66
C THR A 705 -30.72 27.18 50.41
N ASN A 706 -31.95 26.99 49.93
CA ASN A 706 -33.19 27.41 50.62
C ASN A 706 -33.47 26.60 51.89
N GLU A 707 -33.30 25.26 51.84
CA GLU A 707 -33.43 24.40 53.03
C GLU A 707 -32.39 24.72 54.14
N LYS A 708 -31.18 25.18 53.74
CA LYS A 708 -30.19 25.66 54.74
C LYS A 708 -30.55 27.01 55.36
N ASN A 709 -31.24 27.87 54.61
CA ASN A 709 -31.67 29.17 55.13
C ASN A 709 -32.92 29.08 56.05
N ASP A 710 -33.83 28.14 55.80
CA ASP A 710 -34.98 27.88 56.64
C ASP A 710 -34.64 27.09 57.91
N SER A 711 -33.48 26.44 57.98
CA SER A 711 -32.99 25.76 59.17
C SER A 711 -32.15 26.64 60.12
N VAL A 712 -31.95 27.93 59.77
CA VAL A 712 -31.20 28.96 60.57
C VAL A 712 -32.09 30.11 61.02
N SER A 713 -33.36 30.13 60.60
CA SER A 713 -34.41 31.02 61.16
C SER A 713 -35.30 30.20 62.10
#